data_672ac63b471b8e431af4588632f85318
#
_entry.id   672ac63b471b8e431af4588632f85318
#
_cell.length_a   1.000
_cell.length_b   1.000
_cell.length_c   1.000
_cell.angle_alpha   90.00
_cell.angle_beta   90.00
_cell.angle_gamma   90.00
#
_symmetry.space_group_name_H-M   'P 1'
#
loop_
_entity.id
_entity.type
_entity.pdbx_description
1 polymer ?
#
loop_
_entity_poly.entity_id
_entity_poly.type
_entity_poly.pdbx_seq_one_letter_code
_entity_poly.pdbx_strand_id
1 'polypeptide(L)'
;MTPARKTQNISAVTAVVWALALAIMALVAGWQRRWISDDGLIVLRTVRNLQAGNGPVFNAGERVETNTSMLWQYAIYLFAQLTGGELETVALWLGLTLTGLAVGLGTLATGLMYRSRGSIFLPFGMLIYLAIPPARDFATSGLEWGLSIFWLAVLWLFLVSWVRENSRLARHGMARNRMIYWLALWSGLSWLVRPELVLYGAVTGLIILIAARSWAQRALILAIAIPLPLAYQIFRMGYYGAIVPQTAVAKSASDSLWGRGWDYVDDFVNPYGLWSAFGVLAIVAAVLLLLAGFRESSSSFSDATSPGTSRLQGRITITAILVVCALIHFAYVIRVGGDFMHGRMLLIPLFAILLPMAVVPVWDLHASQGSSEDGQQNLVLKLVQPLAVGSGCAFAVVWGINALNHPVTFSGEGVKSSADLHVVDERSFWMQVTKTSPEEPPLYASDYEAMDLMYGYKDAQEECTEQRQGDPASSEARECSGLLIPIRKDSANAGTDWIPIGGVGLNPPGTPLELGAKEGAQDLQFHPMTVNFLNLGVTGMLAPLDVRVVDPMGLANPLAARMPQIKDGRPGHDKSLPQEWQYADSAVYVPFLPPFIDGEEVEEIRPILYTEDFVELFQTYRAPMSTERFWENIKYSLTTSRTLKFSDDIDDYEGVQPVPDAQIVWPQQRNTD
;
A
#
# COMPACT_ATOMS: atom_id res chain seq x y z
N MET A 1 47.78 -15.43 -7.02
CA MET A 1 46.32 -15.65 -7.17
C MET A 1 46.10 -16.52 -8.39
N THR A 2 45.38 -17.63 -8.24
CA THR A 2 45.02 -18.49 -9.36
C THR A 2 44.11 -17.76 -10.37
N PRO A 3 44.15 -18.02 -11.68
CA PRO A 3 43.29 -17.37 -12.68
C PRO A 3 41.80 -17.39 -12.28
N ALA A 4 41.32 -18.50 -11.74
CA ALA A 4 39.91 -18.64 -11.25
C ALA A 4 39.53 -17.67 -10.12
N ARG A 5 40.48 -17.29 -9.27
CA ARG A 5 40.27 -16.32 -8.18
C ARG A 5 40.21 -14.87 -8.69
N LYS A 6 41.00 -14.57 -9.78
CA LYS A 6 40.92 -13.25 -10.43
C LYS A 6 39.56 -13.03 -11.13
N THR A 7 39.04 -14.02 -11.85
CA THR A 7 37.79 -13.92 -12.59
C THR A 7 36.57 -13.82 -11.64
N GLN A 8 36.60 -14.55 -10.51
CA GLN A 8 35.55 -14.40 -9.48
C GLN A 8 35.52 -13.01 -8.81
N ASN A 9 36.68 -12.35 -8.71
CA ASN A 9 36.76 -10.99 -8.16
C ASN A 9 36.17 -9.96 -9.15
N ILE A 10 36.36 -10.11 -10.46
CA ILE A 10 35.78 -9.23 -11.49
C ILE A 10 34.24 -9.28 -11.43
N SER A 11 33.64 -10.48 -11.36
CA SER A 11 32.20 -10.64 -11.24
C SER A 11 31.63 -9.99 -9.96
N ALA A 12 32.37 -10.12 -8.85
CA ALA A 12 31.96 -9.48 -7.59
C ALA A 12 32.02 -7.95 -7.70
N VAL A 13 33.09 -7.42 -8.26
CA VAL A 13 33.27 -5.97 -8.43
C VAL A 13 32.21 -5.39 -9.36
N THR A 14 31.97 -6.01 -10.54
CA THR A 14 30.96 -5.51 -11.47
C THR A 14 29.54 -5.58 -10.88
N ALA A 15 29.20 -6.62 -10.11
CA ALA A 15 27.92 -6.71 -9.43
C ALA A 15 27.73 -5.62 -8.37
N VAL A 16 28.77 -5.34 -7.56
CA VAL A 16 28.73 -4.28 -6.54
C VAL A 16 28.66 -2.89 -7.19
N VAL A 17 29.45 -2.66 -8.24
CA VAL A 17 29.43 -1.36 -8.96
C VAL A 17 28.03 -1.06 -9.50
N TRP A 18 27.37 -2.04 -10.16
CA TRP A 18 26.04 -1.84 -10.67
C TRP A 18 24.99 -1.73 -9.56
N ALA A 19 25.13 -2.49 -8.47
CA ALA A 19 24.23 -2.37 -7.32
C ALA A 19 24.27 -0.96 -6.72
N LEU A 20 25.47 -0.39 -6.55
CA LEU A 20 25.63 0.98 -6.05
C LEU A 20 25.15 2.02 -7.06
N ALA A 21 25.52 1.89 -8.34
CA ALA A 21 25.14 2.84 -9.39
C ALA A 21 23.61 2.91 -9.56
N LEU A 22 22.93 1.76 -9.61
CA LEU A 22 21.48 1.69 -9.75
C LEU A 22 20.76 2.15 -8.47
N ALA A 23 21.31 1.86 -7.28
CA ALA A 23 20.78 2.38 -6.02
C ALA A 23 20.85 3.92 -5.97
N ILE A 24 21.99 4.50 -6.34
CA ILE A 24 22.16 5.96 -6.43
C ILE A 24 21.20 6.54 -7.47
N MET A 25 21.08 5.89 -8.65
CA MET A 25 20.14 6.32 -9.68
C MET A 25 18.69 6.30 -9.18
N ALA A 26 18.28 5.27 -8.41
CA ALA A 26 16.96 5.19 -7.78
C ALA A 26 16.73 6.32 -6.77
N LEU A 27 17.73 6.62 -5.92
CA LEU A 27 17.66 7.70 -4.94
C LEU A 27 17.53 9.07 -5.63
N VAL A 28 18.38 9.34 -6.63
CA VAL A 28 18.35 10.61 -7.36
C VAL A 28 17.05 10.77 -8.14
N ALA A 29 16.62 9.73 -8.85
CA ALA A 29 15.40 9.78 -9.66
C ALA A 29 14.13 9.87 -8.81
N GLY A 30 14.06 9.17 -7.68
CA GLY A 30 12.97 9.31 -6.71
C GLY A 30 12.94 10.68 -6.05
N TRP A 31 14.12 11.25 -5.71
CA TRP A 31 14.21 12.60 -5.17
C TRP A 31 13.75 13.68 -6.16
N GLN A 32 14.09 13.55 -7.43
CA GLN A 32 13.67 14.49 -8.48
C GLN A 32 12.16 14.48 -8.69
N ARG A 33 11.51 13.35 -8.40
CA ARG A 33 10.06 13.19 -8.54
C ARG A 33 9.35 13.06 -7.19
N ARG A 34 9.95 13.58 -6.12
CA ARG A 34 9.38 13.52 -4.76
C ARG A 34 8.03 14.21 -4.69
N TRP A 35 7.15 13.69 -3.87
CA TRP A 35 5.84 14.24 -3.53
C TRP A 35 5.22 13.38 -2.42
N ILE A 36 4.14 13.84 -1.81
CA ILE A 36 3.30 13.05 -0.92
C ILE A 36 1.89 12.96 -1.51
N SER A 37 1.26 11.79 -1.46
CA SER A 37 -0.12 11.57 -1.90
C SER A 37 -1.12 11.81 -0.78
N ASP A 38 -2.38 12.11 -1.12
CA ASP A 38 -3.48 12.13 -0.16
C ASP A 38 -3.61 10.78 0.58
N ASP A 39 -3.55 9.65 -0.13
CA ASP A 39 -3.54 8.31 0.48
C ASP A 39 -2.37 8.13 1.48
N GLY A 40 -1.20 8.72 1.20
CA GLY A 40 -0.05 8.71 2.12
C GLY A 40 -0.35 9.47 3.42
N LEU A 41 -1.04 10.60 3.33
CA LEU A 41 -1.45 11.40 4.48
C LEU A 41 -2.45 10.67 5.39
N ILE A 42 -3.27 9.75 4.86
CA ILE A 42 -4.15 8.87 5.67
C ILE A 42 -3.31 8.05 6.67
N VAL A 43 -2.19 7.49 6.20
CA VAL A 43 -1.27 6.73 7.06
C VAL A 43 -0.71 7.63 8.16
N LEU A 44 -0.32 8.86 7.80
CA LEU A 44 0.31 9.79 8.73
C LEU A 44 -0.64 10.26 9.83
N ARG A 45 -1.94 10.47 9.54
CA ARG A 45 -2.92 10.77 10.58
C ARG A 45 -3.04 9.63 11.61
N THR A 46 -3.01 8.38 11.15
CA THR A 46 -2.98 7.23 12.08
C THR A 46 -1.73 7.25 12.96
N VAL A 47 -0.58 7.63 12.38
CA VAL A 47 0.66 7.77 13.17
C VAL A 47 0.57 8.92 14.17
N ARG A 48 -0.07 10.05 13.83
CA ARG A 48 -0.36 11.15 14.79
C ARG A 48 -1.18 10.65 15.97
N ASN A 49 -2.23 9.86 15.71
CA ASN A 49 -3.03 9.25 16.78
C ASN A 49 -2.23 8.27 17.65
N LEU A 50 -1.33 7.49 17.05
CA LEU A 50 -0.39 6.65 17.81
C LEU A 50 0.52 7.47 18.72
N GLN A 51 1.07 8.60 18.23
CA GLN A 51 1.93 9.50 19.01
C GLN A 51 1.17 10.17 20.15
N ALA A 52 -0.09 10.51 19.92
CA ALA A 52 -0.98 11.10 20.93
C ALA A 52 -1.55 10.08 21.95
N GLY A 53 -1.24 8.78 21.80
CA GLY A 53 -1.75 7.74 22.71
C GLY A 53 -3.18 7.28 22.43
N ASN A 54 -3.83 7.73 21.35
CA ASN A 54 -5.18 7.33 20.95
C ASN A 54 -5.22 5.90 20.36
N GLY A 55 -4.06 5.31 20.09
CA GLY A 55 -3.94 3.99 19.45
C GLY A 55 -3.76 4.05 17.94
N PRO A 56 -3.70 2.87 17.27
CA PRO A 56 -3.49 2.78 15.83
C PRO A 56 -4.80 3.02 15.06
N VAL A 57 -5.35 4.21 15.16
CA VAL A 57 -6.67 4.60 14.65
C VAL A 57 -6.59 5.88 13.83
N PHE A 58 -7.50 6.06 12.88
CA PHE A 58 -7.57 7.26 12.07
C PHE A 58 -8.27 8.42 12.82
N ASN A 59 -9.36 8.13 13.51
CA ASN A 59 -10.06 9.05 14.40
C ASN A 59 -9.92 8.59 15.85
N ALA A 60 -9.67 9.51 16.76
CA ALA A 60 -9.69 9.23 18.19
C ALA A 60 -11.07 8.69 18.61
N GLY A 61 -11.08 7.58 19.38
CA GLY A 61 -12.31 6.95 19.83
C GLY A 61 -12.98 5.99 18.84
N GLU A 62 -12.60 5.97 17.56
CA GLU A 62 -13.09 5.02 16.57
C GLU A 62 -11.99 4.04 16.16
N ARG A 63 -12.19 2.74 16.40
CA ARG A 63 -11.21 1.71 16.05
C ARG A 63 -11.41 1.24 14.61
N VAL A 64 -10.87 2.01 13.66
CA VAL A 64 -10.92 1.73 12.23
C VAL A 64 -9.50 1.61 11.67
N GLU A 65 -9.19 0.47 11.02
CA GLU A 65 -7.90 0.24 10.37
C GLU A 65 -7.91 0.77 8.94
N THR A 66 -7.46 2.00 8.74
CA THR A 66 -7.41 2.62 7.41
C THR A 66 -6.18 2.21 6.60
N ASN A 67 -5.17 1.64 7.23
CA ASN A 67 -3.88 1.34 6.61
C ASN A 67 -3.79 -0.11 6.13
N THR A 68 -3.30 -0.34 4.92
CA THR A 68 -3.05 -1.67 4.37
C THR A 68 -1.76 -2.31 4.91
N SER A 69 -0.77 -1.48 5.30
CA SER A 69 0.54 -1.92 5.75
C SER A 69 0.79 -1.56 7.21
N MET A 70 0.64 -2.53 8.08
CA MET A 70 0.96 -2.35 9.50
C MET A 70 2.45 -2.03 9.71
N LEU A 71 3.36 -2.76 9.04
CA LEU A 71 4.79 -2.52 9.20
C LEU A 71 5.21 -1.12 8.74
N TRP A 72 4.58 -0.57 7.71
CA TRP A 72 4.84 0.79 7.24
C TRP A 72 4.45 1.83 8.29
N GLN A 73 3.24 1.74 8.80
CA GLN A 73 2.72 2.60 9.87
C GLN A 73 3.65 2.62 11.08
N TYR A 74 4.04 1.44 11.60
CA TYR A 74 4.92 1.35 12.77
C TYR A 74 6.37 1.72 12.46
N ALA A 75 6.84 1.54 11.23
CA ALA A 75 8.15 2.04 10.82
C ALA A 75 8.19 3.56 10.86
N ILE A 76 7.19 4.25 10.27
CA ILE A 76 7.09 5.72 10.34
C ILE A 76 7.01 6.17 11.81
N TYR A 77 6.13 5.55 12.62
CA TYR A 77 6.03 5.87 14.05
C TYR A 77 7.39 5.77 14.77
N LEU A 78 8.09 4.64 14.61
CA LEU A 78 9.37 4.41 15.25
C LEU A 78 10.43 5.44 14.82
N PHE A 79 10.55 5.68 13.51
CA PHE A 79 11.55 6.64 13.01
C PHE A 79 11.20 8.09 13.38
N ALA A 80 9.92 8.45 13.40
CA ALA A 80 9.49 9.76 13.90
C ALA A 80 9.83 9.94 15.38
N GLN A 81 9.60 8.93 16.24
CA GLN A 81 10.00 8.97 17.64
C GLN A 81 11.53 9.07 17.83
N LEU A 82 12.31 8.39 16.99
CA LEU A 82 13.77 8.42 17.08
C LEU A 82 14.37 9.72 16.58
N THR A 83 13.79 10.37 15.59
CA THR A 83 14.35 11.55 14.92
C THR A 83 13.72 12.85 15.40
N GLY A 84 12.51 12.82 15.95
CA GLY A 84 11.70 14.01 16.23
C GLY A 84 11.27 14.76 14.94
N GLY A 85 11.39 14.12 13.77
CA GLY A 85 11.08 14.74 12.49
C GLY A 85 9.58 14.76 12.19
N GLU A 86 9.18 15.67 11.32
CA GLU A 86 7.81 15.73 10.76
C GLU A 86 7.48 14.43 10.02
N LEU A 87 6.24 13.97 10.14
CA LEU A 87 5.82 12.66 9.65
C LEU A 87 5.97 12.52 8.14
N GLU A 88 5.65 13.56 7.39
CA GLU A 88 5.80 13.63 5.94
C GLU A 88 7.27 13.47 5.53
N THR A 89 8.16 14.20 6.21
CA THR A 89 9.62 14.11 5.98
C THR A 89 10.13 12.71 6.31
N VAL A 90 9.69 12.11 7.41
CA VAL A 90 10.09 10.75 7.81
C VAL A 90 9.61 9.72 6.79
N ALA A 91 8.34 9.80 6.37
CA ALA A 91 7.77 8.88 5.37
C ALA A 91 8.49 8.97 4.02
N LEU A 92 8.77 10.22 3.55
CA LEU A 92 9.50 10.47 2.32
C LEU A 92 10.90 9.82 2.34
N TRP A 93 11.70 10.14 3.36
CA TRP A 93 13.07 9.61 3.45
C TRP A 93 13.12 8.11 3.66
N LEU A 94 12.19 7.57 4.43
CA LEU A 94 12.09 6.13 4.65
C LEU A 94 11.72 5.40 3.35
N GLY A 95 10.70 5.88 2.61
CA GLY A 95 10.30 5.33 1.32
C GLY A 95 11.43 5.38 0.29
N LEU A 96 12.08 6.54 0.15
CA LEU A 96 13.21 6.73 -0.76
C LEU A 96 14.40 5.83 -0.43
N THR A 97 14.78 5.75 0.86
CA THR A 97 15.89 4.92 1.32
C THR A 97 15.61 3.43 1.05
N LEU A 98 14.40 2.96 1.38
CA LEU A 98 14.00 1.57 1.15
C LEU A 98 13.95 1.24 -0.35
N THR A 99 13.54 2.18 -1.20
CA THR A 99 13.57 2.03 -2.67
C THR A 99 15.00 1.89 -3.17
N GLY A 100 15.93 2.76 -2.74
CA GLY A 100 17.34 2.65 -3.09
C GLY A 100 17.97 1.34 -2.64
N LEU A 101 17.68 0.92 -1.40
CA LEU A 101 18.11 -0.38 -0.86
C LEU A 101 17.52 -1.57 -1.64
N ALA A 102 16.24 -1.50 -2.03
CA ALA A 102 15.59 -2.54 -2.82
C ALA A 102 16.28 -2.76 -4.16
N VAL A 103 16.53 -1.68 -4.89
CA VAL A 103 17.23 -1.72 -6.18
C VAL A 103 18.66 -2.22 -6.02
N GLY A 104 19.39 -1.72 -5.03
CA GLY A 104 20.77 -2.13 -4.76
C GLY A 104 20.88 -3.60 -4.34
N LEU A 105 20.11 -4.04 -3.35
CA LEU A 105 20.13 -5.42 -2.84
C LEU A 105 19.61 -6.42 -3.88
N GLY A 106 18.55 -6.07 -4.61
CA GLY A 106 18.03 -6.90 -5.70
C GLY A 106 19.06 -7.12 -6.81
N THR A 107 19.74 -6.05 -7.21
CA THR A 107 20.83 -6.09 -8.19
C THR A 107 22.00 -6.95 -7.69
N LEU A 108 22.43 -6.73 -6.44
CA LEU A 108 23.50 -7.51 -5.81
C LEU A 108 23.15 -8.99 -5.74
N ALA A 109 21.92 -9.33 -5.32
CA ALA A 109 21.44 -10.71 -5.22
C ALA A 109 21.50 -11.42 -6.60
N THR A 110 21.05 -10.74 -7.66
CA THR A 110 21.11 -11.27 -9.02
C THR A 110 22.55 -11.46 -9.49
N GLY A 111 23.43 -10.49 -9.25
CA GLY A 111 24.86 -10.63 -9.51
C GLY A 111 25.48 -11.81 -8.75
N LEU A 112 25.08 -12.02 -7.49
CA LEU A 112 25.49 -13.18 -6.70
C LEU A 112 24.97 -14.51 -7.29
N MET A 113 23.77 -14.54 -7.86
CA MET A 113 23.21 -15.73 -8.52
C MET A 113 24.09 -16.18 -9.70
N TYR A 114 24.61 -15.23 -10.49
CA TYR A 114 25.45 -15.51 -11.67
C TYR A 114 26.96 -15.57 -11.39
N ARG A 115 27.42 -15.17 -10.20
CA ARG A 115 28.84 -15.02 -9.86
C ARG A 115 29.71 -16.28 -10.06
N SER A 116 29.15 -17.46 -9.97
CA SER A 116 29.88 -18.72 -10.11
C SER A 116 30.52 -18.92 -11.49
N ARG A 117 30.17 -18.09 -12.47
CA ARG A 117 30.56 -18.23 -13.89
C ARG A 117 31.69 -17.28 -14.34
N GLY A 118 32.19 -16.42 -13.44
CA GLY A 118 33.22 -15.45 -13.82
C GLY A 118 32.73 -14.41 -14.85
N SER A 119 31.50 -13.93 -14.71
CA SER A 119 30.82 -13.08 -15.69
C SER A 119 31.03 -11.59 -15.45
N ILE A 120 31.09 -10.81 -16.53
CA ILE A 120 30.89 -9.35 -16.50
C ILE A 120 29.39 -9.09 -16.64
N PHE A 121 28.85 -8.19 -15.82
CA PHE A 121 27.44 -7.87 -15.80
C PHE A 121 27.13 -6.53 -16.46
N LEU A 122 25.97 -6.43 -17.10
CA LEU A 122 25.33 -5.18 -17.48
C LEU A 122 23.96 -5.06 -16.79
N PRO A 123 23.52 -3.83 -16.46
CA PRO A 123 22.19 -3.60 -15.92
C PRO A 123 21.14 -3.81 -17.02
N PHE A 124 20.01 -4.43 -16.68
CA PHE A 124 18.92 -4.65 -17.62
C PHE A 124 17.56 -4.46 -16.99
N GLY A 125 17.07 -5.40 -16.19
CA GLY A 125 15.74 -5.32 -15.58
C GLY A 125 15.55 -4.09 -14.69
N MET A 126 16.57 -3.69 -13.92
CA MET A 126 16.48 -2.50 -13.08
C MET A 126 16.48 -1.19 -13.88
N LEU A 127 17.12 -1.15 -15.07
CA LEU A 127 16.98 0.01 -15.96
C LEU A 127 15.55 0.14 -16.47
N ILE A 128 14.92 -0.98 -16.87
CA ILE A 128 13.52 -1.00 -17.29
C ILE A 128 12.63 -0.49 -16.14
N TYR A 129 12.81 -0.98 -14.92
CA TYR A 129 12.03 -0.55 -13.77
C TYR A 129 12.18 0.96 -13.48
N LEU A 130 13.40 1.46 -13.41
CA LEU A 130 13.70 2.85 -13.09
C LEU A 130 13.33 3.85 -14.20
N ALA A 131 13.24 3.39 -15.46
CA ALA A 131 12.82 4.22 -16.57
C ALA A 131 11.35 4.60 -16.51
N ILE A 132 10.50 3.80 -15.86
CA ILE A 132 9.05 4.02 -15.76
C ILE A 132 8.78 5.11 -14.73
N PRO A 133 8.09 6.23 -15.08
CA PRO A 133 7.79 7.33 -14.17
C PRO A 133 7.12 6.90 -12.86
N PRO A 134 6.05 6.06 -12.84
CA PRO A 134 5.42 5.62 -11.61
C PRO A 134 6.37 4.93 -10.61
N ALA A 135 7.38 4.18 -11.09
CA ALA A 135 8.34 3.52 -10.21
C ALA A 135 9.18 4.52 -9.38
N ARG A 136 9.34 5.73 -9.88
CA ARG A 136 10.06 6.83 -9.22
C ARG A 136 9.11 7.68 -8.39
N ASP A 137 7.87 7.89 -8.86
CA ASP A 137 6.85 8.68 -8.16
C ASP A 137 6.46 8.00 -6.84
N PHE A 138 6.20 6.71 -6.88
CA PHE A 138 5.83 5.98 -5.66
C PHE A 138 7.01 5.68 -4.71
N ALA A 139 8.23 6.12 -5.03
CA ALA A 139 9.36 6.03 -4.10
C ALA A 139 9.21 6.94 -2.87
N THR A 140 8.44 8.03 -2.97
CA THR A 140 8.31 9.05 -1.92
C THR A 140 6.87 9.40 -1.58
N SER A 141 5.89 8.78 -2.20
CA SER A 141 4.46 9.13 -2.12
C SER A 141 3.81 9.06 -0.71
N GLY A 142 4.55 8.69 0.32
CA GLY A 142 4.01 8.41 1.65
C GLY A 142 3.46 7.00 1.82
N LEU A 143 3.28 6.28 0.71
CA LEU A 143 2.79 4.90 0.68
C LEU A 143 3.93 3.88 0.85
N GLU A 144 3.57 2.63 1.15
CA GLU A 144 4.47 1.53 1.48
C GLU A 144 5.18 0.86 0.29
N TRP A 145 5.23 1.50 -0.91
CA TRP A 145 5.84 0.90 -2.10
C TRP A 145 7.32 0.61 -1.92
N GLY A 146 8.07 1.56 -1.35
CA GLY A 146 9.48 1.38 -1.01
C GLY A 146 9.71 0.17 -0.10
N LEU A 147 8.88 0.00 0.94
CA LEU A 147 8.94 -1.16 1.84
C LEU A 147 8.60 -2.47 1.12
N SER A 148 7.62 -2.47 0.23
CA SER A 148 7.15 -3.65 -0.50
C SER A 148 8.21 -4.21 -1.44
N ILE A 149 8.83 -3.35 -2.25
CA ILE A 149 9.92 -3.77 -3.15
C ILE A 149 11.21 -4.09 -2.39
N PHE A 150 11.47 -3.42 -1.24
CA PHE A 150 12.55 -3.79 -0.34
C PHE A 150 12.36 -5.20 0.23
N TRP A 151 11.14 -5.53 0.67
CA TRP A 151 10.81 -6.86 1.14
C TRP A 151 11.07 -7.92 0.06
N LEU A 152 10.65 -7.66 -1.20
CA LEU A 152 10.91 -8.56 -2.33
C LEU A 152 12.41 -8.71 -2.64
N ALA A 153 13.17 -7.62 -2.59
CA ALA A 153 14.61 -7.64 -2.84
C ALA A 153 15.36 -8.45 -1.78
N VAL A 154 14.98 -8.33 -0.51
CA VAL A 154 15.55 -9.13 0.59
C VAL A 154 15.12 -10.59 0.51
N LEU A 155 13.84 -10.86 0.15
CA LEU A 155 13.39 -12.23 -0.14
C LEU A 155 14.27 -12.87 -1.23
N TRP A 156 14.50 -12.15 -2.33
CA TRP A 156 15.36 -12.60 -3.43
C TRP A 156 16.79 -12.86 -2.96
N LEU A 157 17.36 -11.94 -2.18
CA LEU A 157 18.69 -12.11 -1.60
C LEU A 157 18.79 -13.37 -0.72
N PHE A 158 17.78 -13.62 0.11
CA PHE A 158 17.74 -14.81 0.96
C PHE A 158 17.56 -16.10 0.15
N LEU A 159 16.72 -16.10 -0.89
CA LEU A 159 16.55 -17.24 -1.79
C LEU A 159 17.87 -17.58 -2.52
N VAL A 160 18.54 -16.57 -3.08
CA VAL A 160 19.84 -16.75 -3.73
C VAL A 160 20.90 -17.25 -2.73
N SER A 161 20.93 -16.69 -1.54
CA SER A 161 21.86 -17.09 -0.47
C SER A 161 21.60 -18.52 -0.02
N TRP A 162 20.34 -18.93 0.12
CA TRP A 162 19.93 -20.28 0.46
C TRP A 162 20.42 -21.32 -0.55
N VAL A 163 20.21 -21.07 -1.84
CA VAL A 163 20.71 -21.96 -2.93
C VAL A 163 22.23 -22.06 -2.92
N ARG A 164 22.93 -20.94 -2.72
CA ARG A 164 24.39 -20.91 -2.69
C ARG A 164 24.98 -21.62 -1.48
N GLU A 165 24.39 -21.45 -0.31
CA GLU A 165 24.81 -22.13 0.91
C GLU A 165 24.58 -23.64 0.79
N ASN A 166 23.43 -24.08 0.27
CA ASN A 166 23.16 -25.49 0.00
C ASN A 166 24.21 -26.12 -0.92
N SER A 167 24.57 -25.41 -2.00
CA SER A 167 25.60 -25.89 -2.94
C SER A 167 27.00 -25.99 -2.30
N ARG A 168 27.32 -25.12 -1.31
CA ARG A 168 28.57 -25.20 -0.54
C ARG A 168 28.55 -26.37 0.45
N LEU A 169 27.47 -26.49 1.21
CA LEU A 169 27.29 -27.54 2.22
C LEU A 169 27.34 -28.93 1.59
N ALA A 170 26.69 -29.10 0.43
CA ALA A 170 26.74 -30.36 -0.32
C ALA A 170 28.17 -30.78 -0.71
N ARG A 171 28.99 -29.81 -1.16
CA ARG A 171 30.40 -30.07 -1.53
C ARG A 171 31.31 -30.43 -0.33
N HIS A 172 30.96 -29.97 0.86
CA HIS A 172 31.75 -30.18 2.08
C HIS A 172 31.14 -31.20 3.04
N GLY A 173 30.07 -31.92 2.66
CA GLY A 173 29.41 -32.92 3.49
C GLY A 173 28.71 -32.34 4.73
N MET A 174 28.51 -31.02 4.82
CA MET A 174 27.88 -30.37 5.97
C MET A 174 26.36 -30.34 5.83
N ALA A 175 25.64 -30.51 6.93
CA ALA A 175 24.19 -30.81 6.88
C ALA A 175 23.24 -29.64 7.16
N ARG A 176 23.69 -28.48 7.63
CA ARG A 176 22.80 -27.45 8.19
C ARG A 176 22.90 -26.10 7.50
N ASN A 177 21.85 -25.75 6.74
CA ASN A 177 21.68 -24.43 6.16
C ASN A 177 20.79 -23.57 7.08
N ARG A 178 21.36 -22.52 7.67
CA ARG A 178 20.64 -21.62 8.60
C ARG A 178 19.78 -20.59 7.85
N MET A 179 20.03 -20.38 6.56
CA MET A 179 19.27 -19.40 5.75
C MET A 179 17.78 -19.75 5.65
N ILE A 180 17.42 -21.04 5.83
CA ILE A 180 16.03 -21.51 5.83
C ILE A 180 15.18 -20.83 6.92
N TYR A 181 15.79 -20.50 8.07
CA TYR A 181 15.08 -19.86 9.18
C TYR A 181 14.87 -18.34 8.93
N TRP A 182 15.84 -17.69 8.27
CA TRP A 182 15.65 -16.32 7.82
C TRP A 182 14.57 -16.22 6.74
N LEU A 183 14.53 -17.18 5.80
CA LEU A 183 13.44 -17.29 4.84
C LEU A 183 12.09 -17.52 5.53
N ALA A 184 12.02 -18.35 6.55
CA ALA A 184 10.79 -18.60 7.31
C ALA A 184 10.29 -17.31 7.97
N LEU A 185 11.16 -16.59 8.69
CA LEU A 185 10.81 -15.29 9.31
C LEU A 185 10.35 -14.29 8.25
N TRP A 186 11.12 -14.13 7.17
CA TRP A 186 10.83 -13.15 6.13
C TRP A 186 9.54 -13.47 5.38
N SER A 187 9.27 -14.75 5.12
CA SER A 187 8.00 -15.20 4.54
C SER A 187 6.80 -14.87 5.43
N GLY A 188 6.93 -15.05 6.75
CA GLY A 188 5.88 -14.70 7.71
C GLY A 188 5.56 -13.20 7.72
N LEU A 189 6.56 -12.34 7.58
CA LEU A 189 6.38 -10.89 7.57
C LEU A 189 5.60 -10.38 6.35
N SER A 190 5.43 -11.16 5.30
CA SER A 190 4.75 -10.73 4.05
C SER A 190 3.37 -10.13 4.29
N TRP A 191 2.55 -10.76 5.14
CA TRP A 191 1.20 -10.30 5.51
C TRP A 191 1.20 -8.92 6.17
N LEU A 192 2.25 -8.62 6.93
CA LEU A 192 2.38 -7.37 7.68
C LEU A 192 2.91 -6.22 6.81
N VAL A 193 3.57 -6.56 5.69
CA VAL A 193 4.02 -5.57 4.69
C VAL A 193 2.86 -5.19 3.78
N ARG A 194 2.25 -6.15 3.12
CA ARG A 194 1.03 -5.99 2.29
C ARG A 194 0.35 -7.34 2.09
N PRO A 195 -0.99 -7.38 2.06
CA PRO A 195 -1.73 -8.63 1.87
C PRO A 195 -1.31 -9.40 0.61
N GLU A 196 -1.06 -8.73 -0.51
CA GLU A 196 -0.71 -9.34 -1.79
C GLU A 196 0.66 -10.05 -1.76
N LEU A 197 1.56 -9.61 -0.89
CA LEU A 197 2.88 -10.22 -0.74
C LEU A 197 2.84 -11.60 -0.08
N VAL A 198 1.71 -11.96 0.55
CA VAL A 198 1.49 -13.31 1.08
C VAL A 198 1.66 -14.37 0.00
N LEU A 199 1.30 -14.09 -1.23
CA LEU A 199 1.53 -15.00 -2.36
C LEU A 199 3.00 -15.43 -2.44
N TYR A 200 3.92 -14.49 -2.40
CA TYR A 200 5.37 -14.76 -2.46
C TYR A 200 5.88 -15.42 -1.17
N GLY A 201 5.41 -14.95 -0.02
CA GLY A 201 5.76 -15.49 1.29
C GLY A 201 5.25 -16.92 1.46
N ALA A 202 4.00 -17.20 1.13
CA ALA A 202 3.40 -18.54 1.27
C ALA A 202 4.05 -19.56 0.32
N VAL A 203 4.26 -19.21 -0.96
CA VAL A 203 4.93 -20.10 -1.91
C VAL A 203 6.36 -20.39 -1.47
N THR A 204 7.10 -19.38 -1.00
CA THR A 204 8.45 -19.57 -0.44
C THR A 204 8.39 -20.45 0.80
N GLY A 205 7.49 -20.16 1.73
CA GLY A 205 7.28 -20.94 2.96
C GLY A 205 6.98 -22.42 2.67
N LEU A 206 6.10 -22.68 1.70
CA LEU A 206 5.77 -24.04 1.27
C LEU A 206 7.00 -24.77 0.72
N ILE A 207 7.79 -24.12 -0.14
CA ILE A 207 8.98 -24.72 -0.73
C ILE A 207 10.03 -25.03 0.34
N ILE A 208 10.27 -24.15 1.31
CA ILE A 208 11.22 -24.44 2.40
C ILE A 208 10.70 -25.52 3.35
N LEU A 209 9.38 -25.64 3.57
CA LEU A 209 8.77 -26.73 4.32
C LEU A 209 8.96 -28.08 3.64
N ILE A 210 8.78 -28.14 2.31
CA ILE A 210 9.02 -29.36 1.52
C ILE A 210 10.50 -29.71 1.52
N ALA A 211 11.38 -28.71 1.41
CA ALA A 211 12.83 -28.90 1.42
C ALA A 211 13.41 -29.25 2.80
N ALA A 212 12.63 -29.11 3.88
CA ALA A 212 13.06 -29.42 5.23
C ALA A 212 13.27 -30.92 5.42
N ARG A 213 14.40 -31.29 6.09
CA ARG A 213 14.89 -32.66 6.21
C ARG A 213 14.22 -33.45 7.31
N SER A 214 13.62 -32.79 8.31
CA SER A 214 13.01 -33.45 9.48
C SER A 214 11.73 -32.74 9.90
N TRP A 215 10.87 -33.47 10.62
CA TRP A 215 9.66 -32.89 11.21
C TRP A 215 9.98 -31.79 12.24
N ALA A 216 11.06 -31.95 13.02
CA ALA A 216 11.50 -30.89 13.93
C ALA A 216 11.89 -29.60 13.20
N GLN A 217 12.53 -29.71 12.04
CA GLN A 217 12.86 -28.53 11.21
C GLN A 217 11.60 -27.89 10.64
N ARG A 218 10.61 -28.68 10.19
CA ARG A 218 9.31 -28.15 9.72
C ARG A 218 8.56 -27.42 10.84
N ALA A 219 8.51 -28.04 12.02
CA ALA A 219 7.89 -27.41 13.18
C ALA A 219 8.57 -26.08 13.56
N LEU A 220 9.91 -26.02 13.50
CA LEU A 220 10.65 -24.78 13.77
C LEU A 220 10.42 -23.72 12.71
N ILE A 221 10.32 -24.08 11.42
CA ILE A 221 9.97 -23.16 10.34
C ILE A 221 8.59 -22.53 10.60
N LEU A 222 7.59 -23.34 10.94
CA LEU A 222 6.24 -22.86 11.26
C LEU A 222 6.25 -21.99 12.53
N ALA A 223 6.98 -22.40 13.56
CA ALA A 223 7.11 -21.64 14.81
C ALA A 223 7.81 -20.28 14.62
N ILE A 224 8.60 -20.11 13.58
CA ILE A 224 9.23 -18.81 13.22
C ILE A 224 8.32 -17.98 12.33
N ALA A 225 7.63 -18.59 11.34
CA ALA A 225 6.90 -17.87 10.32
C ALA A 225 5.51 -17.39 10.77
N ILE A 226 4.80 -18.17 11.61
CA ILE A 226 3.37 -17.98 11.88
C ILE A 226 3.07 -17.04 13.05
N PRO A 227 3.77 -17.05 14.20
CA PRO A 227 3.27 -16.39 15.41
C PRO A 227 3.01 -14.88 15.23
N LEU A 228 3.92 -14.16 14.58
CA LEU A 228 3.79 -12.70 14.44
C LEU A 228 2.61 -12.29 13.54
N PRO A 229 2.45 -12.79 12.30
CA PRO A 229 1.27 -12.47 11.49
C PRO A 229 -0.04 -12.99 12.11
N LEU A 230 -0.03 -14.15 12.79
CA LEU A 230 -1.20 -14.67 13.48
C LEU A 230 -1.60 -13.79 14.66
N ALA A 231 -0.64 -13.37 15.47
CA ALA A 231 -0.89 -12.46 16.60
C ALA A 231 -1.51 -11.15 16.14
N TYR A 232 -0.99 -10.58 15.03
CA TYR A 232 -1.59 -9.37 14.46
C TYR A 232 -2.98 -9.62 13.89
N GLN A 233 -3.21 -10.76 13.24
CA GLN A 233 -4.54 -11.10 12.73
C GLN A 233 -5.58 -11.25 13.85
N ILE A 234 -5.20 -11.86 14.98
CA ILE A 234 -6.05 -11.96 16.18
C ILE A 234 -6.30 -10.55 16.75
N PHE A 235 -5.25 -9.72 16.84
CA PHE A 235 -5.40 -8.33 17.26
C PHE A 235 -6.36 -7.56 16.34
N ARG A 236 -6.21 -7.66 15.00
CA ARG A 236 -7.10 -7.02 14.02
C ARG A 236 -8.57 -7.41 14.25
N MET A 237 -8.84 -8.70 14.36
CA MET A 237 -10.21 -9.19 14.58
C MET A 237 -10.79 -8.69 15.90
N GLY A 238 -10.02 -8.75 16.99
CA GLY A 238 -10.50 -8.32 18.30
C GLY A 238 -10.58 -6.81 18.47
N TYR A 239 -9.62 -6.08 17.92
CA TYR A 239 -9.53 -4.62 18.11
C TYR A 239 -10.41 -3.84 17.13
N TYR A 240 -10.41 -4.21 15.85
CA TYR A 240 -11.17 -3.52 14.80
C TYR A 240 -12.47 -4.22 14.40
N GLY A 241 -12.72 -5.45 14.84
CA GLY A 241 -13.88 -6.23 14.41
C GLY A 241 -13.84 -6.64 12.92
N ALA A 242 -12.66 -6.76 12.31
CA ALA A 242 -12.51 -6.98 10.89
C ALA A 242 -11.45 -8.04 10.56
N ILE A 243 -11.64 -8.82 9.50
CA ILE A 243 -10.65 -9.80 9.00
C ILE A 243 -9.60 -9.11 8.11
N VAL A 244 -10.00 -8.09 7.38
CA VAL A 244 -9.17 -7.32 6.45
C VAL A 244 -9.20 -5.84 6.82
N PRO A 245 -8.21 -5.04 6.40
CA PRO A 245 -8.27 -3.59 6.61
C PRO A 245 -9.54 -2.98 6.02
N GLN A 246 -10.02 -1.90 6.60
CA GLN A 246 -11.23 -1.19 6.19
C GLN A 246 -11.19 -0.78 4.70
N THR A 247 -10.03 -0.38 4.20
CA THR A 247 -9.81 -0.05 2.79
C THR A 247 -10.11 -1.21 1.83
N ALA A 248 -9.94 -2.47 2.26
CA ALA A 248 -10.29 -3.63 1.45
C ALA A 248 -11.81 -3.87 1.42
N VAL A 249 -12.52 -3.51 2.49
CA VAL A 249 -14.00 -3.54 2.55
C VAL A 249 -14.57 -2.44 1.66
N ALA A 250 -14.05 -1.22 1.78
CA ALA A 250 -14.47 -0.07 0.99
C ALA A 250 -14.32 -0.32 -0.51
N LYS A 251 -13.19 -0.87 -0.94
CA LYS A 251 -12.88 -1.12 -2.37
C LYS A 251 -13.52 -2.40 -2.95
N SER A 252 -14.37 -3.10 -2.21
CA SER A 252 -15.03 -4.35 -2.65
C SER A 252 -14.06 -5.32 -3.36
N ALA A 253 -12.88 -5.54 -2.78
CA ALA A 253 -11.75 -6.27 -3.39
C ALA A 253 -12.05 -7.76 -3.74
N SER A 254 -13.26 -8.23 -3.50
CA SER A 254 -13.76 -9.58 -3.86
C SER A 254 -14.29 -9.67 -5.28
N ASP A 255 -14.66 -8.57 -5.91
CA ASP A 255 -15.35 -8.56 -7.20
C ASP A 255 -14.43 -8.89 -8.38
N SER A 256 -15.03 -9.35 -9.49
CA SER A 256 -14.29 -9.74 -10.69
C SER A 256 -14.57 -8.76 -11.82
N LEU A 257 -13.66 -7.82 -12.03
CA LEU A 257 -13.78 -6.69 -12.95
C LEU A 257 -12.73 -6.76 -14.07
N TRP A 258 -12.66 -7.91 -14.77
CA TRP A 258 -11.62 -8.20 -15.76
C TRP A 258 -11.49 -7.15 -16.87
N GLY A 259 -12.61 -6.59 -17.38
CA GLY A 259 -12.58 -5.55 -18.41
C GLY A 259 -11.80 -4.33 -17.95
N ARG A 260 -12.21 -3.75 -16.81
CA ARG A 260 -11.53 -2.60 -16.20
C ARG A 260 -10.05 -2.88 -15.88
N GLY A 261 -9.76 -4.12 -15.45
CA GLY A 261 -8.38 -4.52 -15.16
C GLY A 261 -7.51 -4.54 -16.40
N TRP A 262 -8.04 -4.92 -17.57
CA TRP A 262 -7.34 -4.82 -18.84
C TRP A 262 -7.16 -3.36 -19.28
N ASP A 263 -8.18 -2.51 -19.12
CA ASP A 263 -8.06 -1.07 -19.38
C ASP A 263 -6.94 -0.45 -18.52
N TYR A 264 -6.83 -0.86 -17.25
CA TYR A 264 -5.73 -0.43 -16.35
C TYR A 264 -4.35 -0.91 -16.81
N VAL A 265 -4.24 -2.13 -17.35
CA VAL A 265 -2.98 -2.63 -17.94
C VAL A 265 -2.64 -1.84 -19.19
N ASP A 266 -3.60 -1.57 -20.06
CA ASP A 266 -3.39 -0.80 -21.29
C ASP A 266 -2.98 0.64 -20.98
N ASP A 267 -3.63 1.28 -19.98
CA ASP A 267 -3.24 2.61 -19.49
C ASP A 267 -1.77 2.64 -19.03
N PHE A 268 -1.29 1.59 -18.35
CA PHE A 268 0.08 1.51 -17.89
C PHE A 268 1.09 1.13 -18.97
N VAL A 269 0.75 0.20 -19.85
CA VAL A 269 1.70 -0.40 -20.81
C VAL A 269 1.89 0.45 -22.05
N ASN A 270 0.79 0.97 -22.63
CA ASN A 270 0.80 1.61 -23.94
C ASN A 270 1.62 2.92 -23.97
N PRO A 271 1.52 3.84 -23.01
CA PRO A 271 2.26 5.10 -23.05
C PRO A 271 3.78 4.91 -23.13
N TYR A 272 4.29 3.86 -22.49
CA TYR A 272 5.72 3.57 -22.45
C TYR A 272 6.16 2.52 -23.48
N GLY A 273 5.23 1.92 -24.21
CA GLY A 273 5.55 0.81 -25.13
C GLY A 273 6.14 -0.39 -24.39
N LEU A 274 5.68 -0.70 -23.18
CA LEU A 274 6.21 -1.78 -22.31
C LEU A 274 6.13 -3.15 -22.94
N TRP A 275 5.21 -3.41 -23.88
CA TRP A 275 5.15 -4.68 -24.63
C TRP A 275 6.46 -4.96 -25.35
N SER A 276 7.11 -3.94 -25.92
CA SER A 276 8.40 -4.09 -26.56
C SER A 276 9.51 -4.44 -25.57
N ALA A 277 9.50 -3.81 -24.38
CA ALA A 277 10.46 -4.13 -23.32
C ALA A 277 10.26 -5.56 -22.79
N PHE A 278 9.03 -6.01 -22.60
CA PHE A 278 8.72 -7.41 -22.22
C PHE A 278 9.12 -8.40 -23.30
N GLY A 279 8.92 -8.07 -24.59
CA GLY A 279 9.37 -8.89 -25.70
C GLY A 279 10.89 -9.10 -25.71
N VAL A 280 11.65 -8.02 -25.58
CA VAL A 280 13.12 -8.09 -25.49
C VAL A 280 13.57 -8.82 -24.22
N LEU A 281 12.92 -8.57 -23.07
CA LEU A 281 13.17 -9.29 -21.83
C LEU A 281 13.00 -10.80 -22.02
N ALA A 282 11.90 -11.23 -22.64
CA ALA A 282 11.60 -12.64 -22.92
C ALA A 282 12.65 -13.27 -23.86
N ILE A 283 13.06 -12.55 -24.90
CA ILE A 283 14.10 -13.02 -25.84
C ILE A 283 15.44 -13.20 -25.11
N VAL A 284 15.88 -12.21 -24.33
CA VAL A 284 17.13 -12.31 -23.58
C VAL A 284 17.06 -13.44 -22.55
N ALA A 285 15.94 -13.58 -21.84
CA ALA A 285 15.71 -14.67 -20.90
C ALA A 285 15.77 -16.04 -21.59
N ALA A 286 15.09 -16.21 -22.72
CA ALA A 286 15.11 -17.44 -23.51
C ALA A 286 16.51 -17.80 -23.97
N VAL A 287 17.28 -16.83 -24.50
CA VAL A 287 18.67 -17.05 -24.88
C VAL A 287 19.52 -17.51 -23.70
N LEU A 288 19.39 -16.84 -22.53
CA LEU A 288 20.15 -17.23 -21.34
C LEU A 288 19.78 -18.63 -20.83
N LEU A 289 18.49 -19.01 -20.89
CA LEU A 289 18.00 -20.35 -20.51
C LEU A 289 18.51 -21.44 -21.50
N LEU A 290 18.40 -21.20 -22.79
CA LEU A 290 18.93 -22.14 -23.83
C LEU A 290 20.42 -22.36 -23.67
N LEU A 291 21.19 -21.29 -23.48
CA LEU A 291 22.62 -21.38 -23.25
C LEU A 291 22.98 -22.09 -21.93
N ALA A 292 22.14 -21.97 -20.91
CA ALA A 292 22.29 -22.72 -19.66
C ALA A 292 22.05 -24.22 -19.88
N GLY A 293 20.99 -24.59 -20.62
CA GLY A 293 20.66 -25.98 -20.97
C GLY A 293 21.76 -26.66 -21.80
N PHE A 294 22.34 -25.99 -22.80
CA PHE A 294 23.47 -26.51 -23.58
C PHE A 294 24.70 -26.80 -22.70
N ARG A 295 24.97 -25.96 -21.68
CA ARG A 295 26.09 -26.16 -20.75
C ARG A 295 25.88 -27.33 -19.81
N GLU A 296 24.62 -27.57 -19.35
CA GLU A 296 24.31 -28.72 -18.51
C GLU A 296 24.40 -30.04 -19.28
N SER A 297 23.98 -30.08 -20.54
CA SER A 297 24.11 -31.27 -21.42
C SER A 297 25.56 -31.65 -21.68
N SER A 298 26.45 -30.66 -21.82
CA SER A 298 27.89 -30.90 -22.06
C SER A 298 28.66 -31.33 -20.80
N SER A 299 28.11 -31.05 -19.59
CA SER A 299 28.73 -31.44 -18.31
C SER A 299 28.17 -32.74 -17.71
N SER A 300 27.23 -33.38 -18.38
CA SER A 300 26.43 -34.51 -17.86
C SER A 300 27.21 -35.78 -17.54
N PHE A 301 28.52 -35.84 -17.71
CA PHE A 301 29.32 -37.06 -17.44
C PHE A 301 30.10 -37.04 -16.11
N SER A 302 30.15 -35.93 -15.37
CA SER A 302 30.97 -35.89 -14.16
C SER A 302 30.27 -35.45 -12.86
N ASP A 303 29.05 -34.85 -12.90
CA ASP A 303 28.39 -34.32 -11.71
C ASP A 303 27.07 -35.05 -11.30
N ALA A 304 26.80 -36.21 -11.90
CA ALA A 304 25.62 -37.04 -11.63
C ALA A 304 25.64 -37.74 -10.25
N THR A 305 26.62 -37.49 -9.39
CA THR A 305 26.79 -38.20 -8.14
C THR A 305 26.91 -37.32 -6.88
N SER A 306 26.14 -36.26 -6.79
CA SER A 306 25.89 -35.64 -5.49
C SER A 306 24.47 -35.98 -5.02
N PRO A 307 24.27 -37.10 -4.28
CA PRO A 307 22.97 -37.41 -3.72
C PRO A 307 22.71 -36.46 -2.55
N GLY A 308 21.92 -35.41 -2.75
CA GLY A 308 21.51 -34.59 -1.61
C GLY A 308 20.97 -33.20 -1.86
N THR A 309 21.15 -32.61 -3.04
CA THR A 309 20.48 -31.35 -3.37
C THR A 309 19.17 -31.65 -4.09
N SER A 310 18.03 -31.46 -3.43
CA SER A 310 16.76 -31.62 -4.11
C SER A 310 16.66 -30.58 -5.26
N ARG A 311 16.04 -30.95 -6.37
CA ARG A 311 15.77 -30.03 -7.50
C ARG A 311 15.10 -28.74 -7.05
N LEU A 312 14.35 -28.79 -5.93
CA LEU A 312 13.69 -27.64 -5.29
C LEU A 312 14.66 -26.56 -4.76
N GLN A 313 15.94 -26.88 -4.60
CA GLN A 313 16.97 -25.96 -4.09
C GLN A 313 17.87 -25.44 -5.24
N GLY A 314 17.34 -25.41 -6.45
CA GLY A 314 18.02 -24.92 -7.64
C GLY A 314 17.72 -23.48 -7.99
N ARG A 315 18.55 -22.89 -8.86
CA ARG A 315 18.36 -21.53 -9.39
C ARG A 315 17.05 -21.38 -10.15
N ILE A 316 16.67 -22.40 -10.92
CA ILE A 316 15.41 -22.41 -11.69
C ILE A 316 14.22 -22.28 -10.75
N THR A 317 14.22 -23.02 -9.64
CA THR A 317 13.12 -22.97 -8.67
C THR A 317 12.94 -21.59 -8.05
N ILE A 318 14.04 -20.95 -7.59
CA ILE A 318 13.91 -19.63 -6.97
C ILE A 318 13.53 -18.55 -7.99
N THR A 319 13.96 -18.66 -9.23
CA THR A 319 13.51 -17.79 -10.33
C THR A 319 12.04 -18.02 -10.63
N ALA A 320 11.61 -19.29 -10.70
CA ALA A 320 10.21 -19.65 -10.92
C ALA A 320 9.29 -19.14 -9.80
N ILE A 321 9.72 -19.14 -8.52
CA ILE A 321 8.96 -18.55 -7.41
C ILE A 321 8.60 -17.10 -7.74
N LEU A 322 9.58 -16.27 -8.06
CA LEU A 322 9.32 -14.85 -8.33
C LEU A 322 8.48 -14.64 -9.59
N VAL A 323 8.83 -15.33 -10.69
CA VAL A 323 8.14 -15.15 -11.98
C VAL A 323 6.68 -15.61 -11.90
N VAL A 324 6.44 -16.82 -11.36
CA VAL A 324 5.08 -17.37 -11.25
C VAL A 324 4.23 -16.53 -10.29
N CYS A 325 4.77 -16.17 -9.12
CA CYS A 325 4.06 -15.30 -8.19
C CYS A 325 3.78 -13.91 -8.82
N ALA A 326 4.71 -13.34 -9.57
CA ALA A 326 4.49 -12.08 -10.26
C ALA A 326 3.38 -12.18 -11.31
N LEU A 327 3.35 -13.24 -12.10
CA LEU A 327 2.28 -13.47 -13.09
C LEU A 327 0.92 -13.67 -12.43
N ILE A 328 0.85 -14.41 -11.32
CA ILE A 328 -0.38 -14.57 -10.53
C ILE A 328 -0.81 -13.21 -9.93
N HIS A 329 0.15 -12.41 -9.46
CA HIS A 329 -0.13 -11.08 -8.93
C HIS A 329 -0.64 -10.13 -10.01
N PHE A 330 -0.06 -10.12 -11.22
CA PHE A 330 -0.63 -9.39 -12.36
C PHE A 330 -2.07 -9.84 -12.66
N ALA A 331 -2.32 -11.15 -12.72
CA ALA A 331 -3.66 -11.68 -12.95
C ALA A 331 -4.65 -11.27 -11.84
N TYR A 332 -4.20 -11.20 -10.59
CA TYR A 332 -4.99 -10.69 -9.47
C TYR A 332 -5.36 -9.22 -9.66
N VAL A 333 -4.39 -8.36 -10.02
CA VAL A 333 -4.64 -6.93 -10.27
C VAL A 333 -5.64 -6.74 -11.41
N ILE A 334 -5.51 -7.51 -12.50
CA ILE A 334 -6.46 -7.48 -13.61
C ILE A 334 -7.86 -7.92 -13.13
N ARG A 335 -7.94 -9.02 -12.37
CA ARG A 335 -9.22 -9.55 -11.86
C ARG A 335 -9.99 -8.53 -11.02
N VAL A 336 -9.30 -7.78 -10.14
CA VAL A 336 -9.96 -6.81 -9.24
C VAL A 336 -10.25 -5.46 -9.90
N GLY A 337 -9.94 -5.29 -11.19
CA GLY A 337 -10.25 -4.07 -11.95
C GLY A 337 -9.19 -2.99 -11.89
N GLY A 338 -7.97 -3.30 -11.42
CA GLY A 338 -6.88 -2.34 -11.33
C GLY A 338 -7.02 -1.34 -10.18
N ASP A 339 -6.69 -0.07 -10.47
CA ASP A 339 -6.67 1.02 -9.50
C ASP A 339 -6.92 2.36 -10.24
N PHE A 340 -7.22 3.40 -9.49
CA PHE A 340 -7.36 4.75 -10.06
C PHE A 340 -6.01 5.48 -10.23
N MET A 341 -4.95 5.06 -9.57
CA MET A 341 -3.61 5.61 -9.70
C MET A 341 -2.83 4.89 -10.80
N HIS A 342 -2.33 5.63 -11.77
CA HIS A 342 -1.57 5.13 -12.92
C HIS A 342 -0.43 4.20 -12.51
N GLY A 343 -0.49 2.96 -12.92
CA GLY A 343 0.56 1.94 -12.77
C GLY A 343 0.80 1.44 -11.33
N ARG A 344 0.24 2.06 -10.28
CA ARG A 344 0.54 1.79 -8.87
C ARG A 344 0.55 0.29 -8.54
N MET A 345 -0.55 -0.40 -8.81
CA MET A 345 -0.70 -1.81 -8.42
C MET A 345 0.17 -2.77 -9.25
N LEU A 346 0.64 -2.34 -10.41
CA LEU A 346 1.48 -3.15 -11.31
C LEU A 346 2.99 -3.05 -11.00
N LEU A 347 3.43 -2.07 -10.19
CA LEU A 347 4.84 -1.87 -9.88
C LEU A 347 5.46 -3.01 -9.07
N ILE A 348 4.72 -3.58 -8.11
CA ILE A 348 5.23 -4.66 -7.24
C ILE A 348 5.49 -5.93 -8.06
N PRO A 349 4.51 -6.48 -8.82
CA PRO A 349 4.77 -7.65 -9.66
C PRO A 349 5.77 -7.37 -10.78
N LEU A 350 5.82 -6.14 -11.31
CA LEU A 350 6.84 -5.74 -12.28
C LEU A 350 8.25 -5.80 -11.67
N PHE A 351 8.45 -5.26 -10.48
CA PHE A 351 9.71 -5.37 -9.78
C PHE A 351 10.12 -6.83 -9.55
N ALA A 352 9.17 -7.66 -9.11
CA ALA A 352 9.43 -9.07 -8.85
C ALA A 352 9.87 -9.85 -10.11
N ILE A 353 9.19 -9.64 -11.24
CA ILE A 353 9.54 -10.34 -12.49
C ILE A 353 10.88 -9.88 -13.08
N LEU A 354 11.27 -8.62 -12.82
CA LEU A 354 12.54 -8.05 -13.29
C LEU A 354 13.74 -8.40 -12.38
N LEU A 355 13.52 -8.77 -11.11
CA LEU A 355 14.59 -9.12 -10.17
C LEU A 355 15.57 -10.17 -10.69
N PRO A 356 15.16 -11.32 -11.26
CA PRO A 356 16.08 -12.33 -11.75
C PRO A 356 16.98 -11.85 -12.91
N MET A 357 16.59 -10.76 -13.56
CA MET A 357 17.30 -10.12 -14.67
C MET A 357 17.71 -8.68 -14.33
N ALA A 358 17.80 -8.33 -13.05
CA ALA A 358 18.25 -7.01 -12.60
C ALA A 358 19.57 -6.61 -13.24
N VAL A 359 20.52 -7.56 -13.30
CA VAL A 359 21.73 -7.53 -14.11
C VAL A 359 21.87 -8.84 -14.89
N VAL A 360 22.45 -8.78 -16.07
CA VAL A 360 22.61 -9.94 -16.96
C VAL A 360 24.09 -10.16 -17.30
N PRO A 361 24.54 -11.43 -17.37
CA PRO A 361 25.91 -11.74 -17.69
C PRO A 361 26.16 -11.60 -19.23
N VAL A 362 27.05 -10.70 -19.62
CA VAL A 362 27.42 -10.47 -21.05
C VAL A 362 28.49 -11.43 -21.50
N TRP A 363 29.49 -11.66 -20.66
CA TRP A 363 30.64 -12.43 -20.98
C TRP A 363 30.97 -13.43 -19.89
N ASP A 364 31.21 -14.70 -20.30
CA ASP A 364 31.66 -15.74 -19.39
C ASP A 364 33.16 -16.02 -19.61
N LEU A 365 33.98 -15.52 -18.68
CA LEU A 365 35.43 -15.63 -18.78
C LEU A 365 35.98 -17.07 -18.73
N HIS A 366 35.17 -18.03 -18.26
CA HIS A 366 35.54 -19.44 -18.23
C HIS A 366 35.21 -20.19 -19.55
N ALA A 367 34.23 -19.72 -20.31
CA ALA A 367 33.91 -20.31 -21.62
C ALA A 367 35.02 -20.16 -22.65
N SER A 368 35.99 -19.25 -22.39
CA SER A 368 37.13 -19.03 -23.29
C SER A 368 38.32 -19.97 -23.07
N GLN A 369 38.32 -20.78 -22.01
CA GLN A 369 39.47 -21.63 -21.63
C GLN A 369 39.23 -23.13 -21.80
N GLY A 370 38.08 -23.55 -22.34
CA GLY A 370 37.76 -24.97 -22.58
C GLY A 370 38.40 -25.50 -23.84
N SER A 371 38.88 -26.73 -23.77
CA SER A 371 39.63 -27.50 -24.78
C SER A 371 38.92 -27.62 -26.13
N SER A 372 39.70 -27.76 -27.15
CA SER A 372 39.54 -27.65 -28.59
C SER A 372 38.65 -28.70 -29.30
N GLU A 373 37.84 -29.50 -28.63
CA GLU A 373 37.08 -30.57 -29.30
C GLU A 373 35.66 -30.19 -29.78
N ASP A 374 35.06 -29.09 -29.30
CA ASP A 374 33.75 -28.61 -29.73
C ASP A 374 33.79 -27.17 -30.28
N GLY A 375 34.59 -26.95 -31.31
CA GLY A 375 34.86 -25.62 -31.89
C GLY A 375 33.59 -24.84 -32.28
N GLN A 376 32.57 -25.52 -32.80
CA GLN A 376 31.35 -24.87 -33.31
C GLN A 376 30.39 -24.45 -32.20
N GLN A 377 30.23 -25.28 -31.15
CA GLN A 377 29.40 -24.92 -29.96
C GLN A 377 30.05 -23.78 -29.16
N ASN A 378 31.37 -23.77 -29.04
CA ASN A 378 32.10 -22.69 -28.39
C ASN A 378 32.00 -21.34 -29.13
N LEU A 379 31.91 -21.34 -30.46
CA LEU A 379 31.76 -20.12 -31.26
C LEU A 379 30.36 -19.50 -31.08
N VAL A 380 29.32 -20.32 -31.11
CA VAL A 380 27.94 -19.86 -30.88
C VAL A 380 27.79 -19.22 -29.48
N LEU A 381 28.31 -19.87 -28.43
CA LEU A 381 28.28 -19.34 -27.05
C LEU A 381 29.07 -18.03 -26.92
N LYS A 382 30.19 -17.89 -27.62
CA LYS A 382 31.04 -16.68 -27.59
C LYS A 382 30.43 -15.49 -28.31
N LEU A 383 29.60 -15.71 -29.32
CA LEU A 383 29.01 -14.65 -30.14
C LEU A 383 27.56 -14.37 -29.81
N VAL A 384 26.71 -15.38 -29.60
CA VAL A 384 25.26 -15.21 -29.39
C VAL A 384 24.95 -14.56 -28.04
N GLN A 385 25.63 -14.97 -26.98
CA GLN A 385 25.36 -14.39 -25.65
C GLN A 385 25.69 -12.88 -25.58
N PRO A 386 26.90 -12.40 -25.91
CA PRO A 386 27.21 -10.98 -25.86
C PRO A 386 26.40 -10.16 -26.86
N LEU A 387 26.06 -10.69 -28.03
CA LEU A 387 25.17 -10.02 -28.98
C LEU A 387 23.75 -9.87 -28.41
N ALA A 388 23.11 -10.94 -27.95
CA ALA A 388 21.76 -10.90 -27.45
C ALA A 388 21.65 -10.01 -26.18
N VAL A 389 22.57 -10.17 -25.23
CA VAL A 389 22.60 -9.38 -24.01
C VAL A 389 22.98 -7.93 -24.31
N GLY A 390 23.97 -7.68 -25.14
CA GLY A 390 24.42 -6.34 -25.54
C GLY A 390 23.31 -5.58 -26.28
N SER A 391 22.65 -6.22 -27.25
CA SER A 391 21.50 -5.63 -27.96
C SER A 391 20.33 -5.38 -27.03
N GLY A 392 20.03 -6.31 -26.10
CA GLY A 392 18.96 -6.13 -25.11
C GLY A 392 19.25 -4.96 -24.17
N CYS A 393 20.48 -4.82 -23.68
CA CYS A 393 20.87 -3.69 -22.85
C CYS A 393 20.85 -2.36 -23.63
N ALA A 394 21.32 -2.34 -24.87
CA ALA A 394 21.24 -1.17 -25.74
C ALA A 394 19.79 -0.76 -25.98
N PHE A 395 18.91 -1.73 -26.27
CA PHE A 395 17.47 -1.49 -26.35
C PHE A 395 16.93 -0.90 -25.05
N ALA A 396 17.25 -1.49 -23.89
CA ALA A 396 16.76 -1.02 -22.58
C ALA A 396 17.16 0.44 -22.31
N VAL A 397 18.36 0.85 -22.73
CA VAL A 397 18.83 2.24 -22.61
C VAL A 397 18.04 3.16 -23.55
N VAL A 398 17.93 2.82 -24.84
CA VAL A 398 17.22 3.64 -25.83
C VAL A 398 15.73 3.74 -25.48
N TRP A 399 15.11 2.60 -25.18
CA TRP A 399 13.72 2.55 -24.72
C TRP A 399 13.53 3.33 -23.43
N GLY A 400 14.43 3.19 -22.44
CA GLY A 400 14.38 3.89 -21.18
C GLY A 400 14.46 5.41 -21.35
N ILE A 401 15.35 5.91 -22.21
CA ILE A 401 15.42 7.34 -22.54
C ILE A 401 14.09 7.82 -23.17
N ASN A 402 13.50 7.02 -24.05
CA ASN A 402 12.21 7.34 -24.65
C ASN A 402 11.11 7.38 -23.57
N ALA A 403 11.02 6.38 -22.70
CA ALA A 403 10.02 6.34 -21.61
C ALA A 403 10.18 7.52 -20.62
N LEU A 404 11.43 7.95 -20.37
CA LEU A 404 11.71 9.11 -19.52
C LEU A 404 11.24 10.43 -20.14
N ASN A 405 11.28 10.56 -21.46
CA ASN A 405 10.92 11.77 -22.19
C ASN A 405 9.42 11.87 -22.50
N HIS A 406 8.66 10.79 -22.30
CA HIS A 406 7.21 10.74 -22.55
C HIS A 406 6.45 10.33 -21.31
N PRO A 407 6.53 11.10 -20.21
CA PRO A 407 5.75 10.82 -19.02
C PRO A 407 4.26 11.02 -19.33
N VAL A 408 3.42 10.15 -18.77
CA VAL A 408 1.99 10.41 -18.69
C VAL A 408 1.79 11.59 -17.74
N THR A 409 0.97 12.56 -18.14
CA THR A 409 0.66 13.75 -17.35
C THR A 409 -0.84 13.95 -17.33
N PHE A 410 -1.36 14.41 -16.21
CA PHE A 410 -2.76 14.81 -16.10
C PHE A 410 -2.95 16.19 -16.74
N SER A 411 -3.83 16.31 -17.71
CA SER A 411 -4.11 17.60 -18.41
C SER A 411 -5.34 18.32 -17.88
N GLY A 412 -6.26 17.60 -17.22
CA GLY A 412 -7.56 18.14 -16.81
C GLY A 412 -8.52 18.44 -17.96
N GLU A 413 -8.11 18.28 -19.22
CA GLU A 413 -8.95 18.51 -20.38
C GLU A 413 -10.10 17.48 -20.42
N GLY A 414 -11.33 17.98 -20.56
CA GLY A 414 -12.54 17.14 -20.61
C GLY A 414 -13.08 16.66 -19.26
N VAL A 415 -12.38 16.89 -18.17
CA VAL A 415 -12.83 16.54 -16.81
C VAL A 415 -13.83 17.60 -16.33
N LYS A 416 -15.09 17.20 -16.17
CA LYS A 416 -16.18 18.05 -15.66
C LYS A 416 -16.58 17.65 -14.23
N SER A 417 -16.33 16.39 -13.86
CA SER A 417 -16.66 15.83 -12.57
C SER A 417 -15.65 14.76 -12.16
N SER A 418 -15.69 14.32 -10.91
CA SER A 418 -14.87 13.20 -10.43
C SER A 418 -15.19 11.88 -11.18
N ALA A 419 -16.38 11.74 -11.73
CA ALA A 419 -16.79 10.57 -12.51
C ALA A 419 -16.01 10.46 -13.85
N ASP A 420 -15.51 11.59 -14.39
CA ASP A 420 -14.71 11.60 -15.63
C ASP A 420 -13.25 11.14 -15.38
N LEU A 421 -12.84 11.04 -14.11
CA LEU A 421 -11.51 10.61 -13.71
C LEU A 421 -11.46 9.08 -13.59
N HIS A 422 -10.95 8.37 -14.61
CA HIS A 422 -10.76 6.91 -14.53
C HIS A 422 -9.43 6.54 -13.89
N VAL A 423 -8.35 6.57 -14.65
CA VAL A 423 -6.98 6.34 -14.18
C VAL A 423 -6.19 7.62 -14.38
N VAL A 424 -5.48 8.07 -13.35
CA VAL A 424 -4.74 9.33 -13.40
C VAL A 424 -3.30 9.17 -12.91
N ASP A 425 -2.38 9.93 -13.51
CA ASP A 425 -1.07 10.19 -12.91
C ASP A 425 -1.28 11.08 -11.68
N GLU A 426 -1.29 10.46 -10.52
CA GLU A 426 -1.61 11.10 -9.23
C GLU A 426 -0.66 12.25 -8.92
N ARG A 427 0.64 12.09 -9.19
CA ARG A 427 1.60 13.15 -8.91
C ARG A 427 1.30 14.39 -9.74
N SER A 428 1.03 14.23 -11.04
CA SER A 428 0.75 15.39 -11.91
C SER A 428 -0.62 15.98 -11.61
N PHE A 429 -1.61 15.15 -11.25
CA PHE A 429 -2.92 15.60 -10.77
C PHE A 429 -2.79 16.52 -9.55
N TRP A 430 -2.10 16.05 -8.50
CA TRP A 430 -1.95 16.84 -7.27
C TRP A 430 -1.15 18.11 -7.49
N MET A 431 -0.10 18.08 -8.31
CA MET A 431 0.65 19.29 -8.67
C MET A 431 -0.25 20.32 -9.37
N GLN A 432 -1.17 19.88 -10.24
CA GLN A 432 -2.09 20.77 -10.92
C GLN A 432 -3.11 21.39 -9.95
N VAL A 433 -3.74 20.59 -9.10
CA VAL A 433 -4.78 21.08 -8.18
C VAL A 433 -4.22 21.91 -7.03
N THR A 434 -2.98 21.65 -6.60
CA THR A 434 -2.27 22.47 -5.59
C THR A 434 -1.56 23.66 -6.20
N LYS A 435 -1.60 23.80 -7.53
CA LYS A 435 -0.91 24.90 -8.28
C LYS A 435 0.59 24.94 -8.02
N THR A 436 1.20 23.77 -7.78
CA THR A 436 2.64 23.60 -7.53
C THR A 436 3.39 23.21 -8.82
N SER A 437 4.72 23.20 -8.77
CA SER A 437 5.59 22.86 -9.91
C SER A 437 6.37 21.56 -9.66
N PRO A 438 6.99 20.95 -10.70
CA PRO A 438 7.88 19.80 -10.52
C PRO A 438 9.07 20.05 -9.60
N GLU A 439 9.52 21.31 -9.49
CA GLU A 439 10.62 21.75 -8.63
C GLU A 439 10.17 21.88 -7.17
N GLU A 440 8.94 22.34 -6.97
CA GLU A 440 8.28 22.55 -5.68
C GLU A 440 6.99 21.74 -5.60
N PRO A 441 7.06 20.40 -5.56
CA PRO A 441 5.88 19.53 -5.48
C PRO A 441 5.26 19.56 -4.08
N PRO A 442 3.99 19.13 -3.91
CA PRO A 442 3.40 19.04 -2.59
C PRO A 442 4.09 17.95 -1.75
N LEU A 443 4.64 18.35 -0.59
CA LEU A 443 5.38 17.49 0.33
C LEU A 443 4.74 17.40 1.71
N TYR A 444 3.90 18.37 2.06
CA TYR A 444 3.25 18.50 3.35
C TYR A 444 1.75 18.67 3.17
N ALA A 445 0.99 18.30 4.19
CA ALA A 445 -0.46 18.50 4.18
C ALA A 445 -0.84 19.99 3.94
N SER A 446 -0.04 20.93 4.46
CA SER A 446 -0.22 22.37 4.24
C SER A 446 -0.10 22.81 2.78
N ASP A 447 0.66 22.09 1.93
CA ASP A 447 0.78 22.45 0.52
C ASP A 447 -0.54 22.27 -0.24
N TYR A 448 -1.45 21.46 0.32
CA TYR A 448 -2.77 21.19 -0.23
C TYR A 448 -3.82 22.26 0.13
N GLU A 449 -3.52 23.20 1.04
CA GLU A 449 -4.40 24.32 1.37
C GLU A 449 -4.61 25.25 0.17
N ALA A 450 -3.72 25.22 -0.82
CA ALA A 450 -3.85 25.97 -2.06
C ALA A 450 -4.94 25.45 -3.02
N MET A 451 -5.51 24.27 -2.75
CA MET A 451 -6.62 23.72 -3.51
C MET A 451 -7.89 24.54 -3.29
N ASP A 452 -8.64 24.78 -4.34
CA ASP A 452 -9.89 25.56 -4.24
C ASP A 452 -10.89 24.97 -3.24
N LEU A 453 -10.92 23.62 -3.11
CA LEU A 453 -11.80 22.92 -2.16
C LEU A 453 -11.31 22.96 -0.72
N MET A 454 -10.02 23.17 -0.47
CA MET A 454 -9.43 23.24 0.87
C MET A 454 -9.22 24.67 1.35
N TYR A 455 -9.50 25.65 0.51
CA TYR A 455 -9.34 27.06 0.87
C TYR A 455 -10.19 27.41 2.09
N GLY A 456 -9.56 28.00 3.11
CA GLY A 456 -10.23 28.36 4.37
C GLY A 456 -10.52 27.18 5.34
N TYR A 457 -10.21 25.94 4.96
CA TYR A 457 -10.47 24.79 5.83
C TYR A 457 -9.70 24.84 7.15
N LYS A 458 -8.42 25.14 7.08
CA LYS A 458 -7.55 25.24 8.26
C LYS A 458 -7.99 26.39 9.18
N ASP A 459 -8.28 27.55 8.61
CA ASP A 459 -8.75 28.71 9.38
C ASP A 459 -10.05 28.40 10.14
N ALA A 460 -11.00 27.75 9.46
CA ALA A 460 -12.25 27.31 10.09
C ALA A 460 -12.02 26.26 11.20
N GLN A 461 -11.05 25.36 11.05
CA GLN A 461 -10.66 24.39 12.08
C GLN A 461 -10.00 25.07 13.28
N GLU A 462 -9.11 26.03 13.04
CA GLU A 462 -8.43 26.79 14.09
C GLU A 462 -9.45 27.63 14.88
N GLU A 463 -10.33 28.35 14.20
CA GLU A 463 -11.41 29.14 14.81
C GLU A 463 -12.31 28.25 15.68
N CYS A 464 -12.79 27.14 15.14
CA CYS A 464 -13.61 26.20 15.88
C CYS A 464 -12.86 25.56 17.06
N THR A 465 -11.56 25.36 16.95
CA THR A 465 -10.77 24.82 18.06
C THR A 465 -10.66 25.83 19.20
N GLU A 466 -10.42 27.10 18.89
CA GLU A 466 -10.37 28.18 19.87
C GLU A 466 -11.72 28.34 20.59
N GLN A 467 -12.83 28.32 19.83
CA GLN A 467 -14.18 28.42 20.39
C GLN A 467 -14.52 27.26 21.35
N ARG A 468 -14.15 26.02 20.99
CA ARG A 468 -14.38 24.85 21.86
C ARG A 468 -13.49 24.80 23.09
N GLN A 469 -12.29 25.38 23.02
CA GLN A 469 -11.39 25.49 24.19
C GLN A 469 -11.76 26.63 25.14
N GLY A 470 -12.59 27.56 24.70
CA GLY A 470 -13.13 28.64 25.49
C GLY A 470 -14.18 28.16 26.51
N ASP A 471 -15.33 28.84 26.58
CA ASP A 471 -16.45 28.37 27.38
C ASP A 471 -17.23 27.27 26.63
N PRO A 472 -17.21 26.01 27.10
CA PRO A 472 -17.93 24.92 26.44
C PRO A 472 -19.45 25.11 26.40
N ALA A 473 -20.00 25.97 27.23
CA ALA A 473 -21.43 26.27 27.27
C ALA A 473 -21.82 27.46 26.35
N SER A 474 -20.83 28.05 25.66
CA SER A 474 -21.06 29.18 24.75
C SER A 474 -21.82 28.76 23.50
N SER A 475 -22.51 29.72 22.87
CA SER A 475 -23.14 29.52 21.55
C SER A 475 -22.13 29.18 20.47
N GLU A 476 -20.95 29.79 20.53
CA GLU A 476 -19.85 29.62 19.60
C GLU A 476 -19.26 28.20 19.69
N ALA A 477 -19.00 27.69 20.89
CA ALA A 477 -18.55 26.32 21.11
C ALA A 477 -19.56 25.29 20.58
N ARG A 478 -20.85 25.58 20.74
CA ARG A 478 -21.95 24.76 20.23
C ARG A 478 -22.00 24.75 18.72
N GLU A 479 -21.83 25.91 18.05
CA GLU A 479 -21.73 25.99 16.57
C GLU A 479 -20.59 25.12 16.01
N CYS A 480 -19.51 24.99 16.74
CA CYS A 480 -18.34 24.19 16.37
C CYS A 480 -18.36 22.72 16.84
N SER A 481 -19.53 22.16 17.19
CA SER A 481 -19.65 20.82 17.76
C SER A 481 -20.43 19.80 16.90
N GLY A 482 -21.01 20.21 15.77
CA GLY A 482 -21.79 19.34 14.89
C GLY A 482 -21.03 18.92 13.64
N LEU A 483 -21.18 19.69 12.60
CA LEU A 483 -20.56 19.45 11.29
C LEU A 483 -19.71 20.65 10.87
N LEU A 484 -18.68 20.40 10.08
CA LEU A 484 -18.03 21.42 9.27
C LEU A 484 -18.20 21.02 7.80
N ILE A 485 -18.91 21.84 7.02
CA ILE A 485 -19.25 21.56 5.64
C ILE A 485 -18.65 22.60 4.67
N PRO A 486 -18.18 22.15 3.48
CA PRO A 486 -17.75 23.08 2.43
C PRO A 486 -18.95 23.63 1.67
N ILE A 487 -19.00 24.94 1.49
CA ILE A 487 -19.96 25.61 0.61
C ILE A 487 -19.19 26.33 -0.51
N ARG A 488 -19.44 25.91 -1.75
CA ARG A 488 -18.80 26.53 -2.90
C ARG A 488 -19.40 27.91 -3.18
N LYS A 489 -18.57 28.92 -3.31
CA LYS A 489 -19.02 30.27 -3.70
C LYS A 489 -19.43 30.30 -5.19
N ASP A 490 -20.50 31.01 -5.49
CA ASP A 490 -21.10 31.08 -6.83
C ASP A 490 -20.24 31.74 -7.92
N SER A 491 -19.09 32.31 -7.59
CA SER A 491 -18.17 32.91 -8.55
C SER A 491 -16.97 32.03 -8.85
N ALA A 492 -16.59 31.93 -10.13
CA ALA A 492 -15.52 31.04 -10.62
C ALA A 492 -14.11 31.26 -9.99
N ASN A 493 -13.94 32.28 -9.14
CA ASN A 493 -12.69 32.64 -8.47
C ASN A 493 -12.84 32.79 -6.94
N ALA A 494 -13.96 32.37 -6.34
CA ALA A 494 -14.27 32.75 -4.96
C ALA A 494 -13.87 31.71 -3.90
N GLY A 495 -13.36 30.53 -4.27
CA GLY A 495 -12.97 29.50 -3.32
C GLY A 495 -14.15 28.79 -2.66
N THR A 496 -13.87 28.11 -1.56
CA THR A 496 -14.83 27.37 -0.73
C THR A 496 -14.89 28.05 0.64
N ASP A 497 -16.10 28.26 1.18
CA ASP A 497 -16.28 28.59 2.60
C ASP A 497 -16.54 27.31 3.38
N TRP A 498 -15.90 27.17 4.51
CA TRP A 498 -16.15 26.08 5.44
C TRP A 498 -17.00 26.62 6.59
N ILE A 499 -18.23 26.11 6.68
CA ILE A 499 -19.22 26.61 7.62
C ILE A 499 -19.46 25.59 8.71
N PRO A 500 -19.26 25.95 9.99
CA PRO A 500 -19.65 25.11 11.11
C PRO A 500 -21.17 25.08 11.28
N ILE A 501 -21.71 23.92 11.59
CA ILE A 501 -23.13 23.70 11.89
C ILE A 501 -23.22 23.11 13.28
N GLY A 502 -23.99 23.75 14.15
CA GLY A 502 -24.06 23.41 15.55
C GLY A 502 -24.54 22.00 15.83
N GLY A 503 -23.98 21.43 16.88
CA GLY A 503 -24.29 20.09 17.36
C GLY A 503 -25.34 20.05 18.45
N VAL A 504 -25.81 18.83 18.69
CA VAL A 504 -26.67 18.51 19.84
C VAL A 504 -25.76 18.30 21.04
N GLY A 505 -26.03 19.05 22.14
CA GLY A 505 -25.39 18.77 23.43
C GLY A 505 -25.86 17.41 23.97
N LEU A 506 -24.96 16.67 24.60
CA LEU A 506 -25.31 15.40 25.25
C LEU A 506 -25.68 15.59 26.69
N ASN A 507 -26.81 14.98 27.08
CA ASN A 507 -26.98 14.57 28.46
C ASN A 507 -26.19 13.26 28.73
N PRO A 508 -25.80 12.99 30.01
CA PRO A 508 -25.21 11.70 30.36
C PRO A 508 -26.07 10.55 29.85
N PRO A 509 -25.48 9.41 29.53
CA PRO A 509 -25.65 8.62 28.33
C PRO A 509 -27.11 8.33 28.00
N GLY A 510 -27.54 8.70 26.80
CA GLY A 510 -28.69 8.12 26.12
C GLY A 510 -29.92 9.01 25.89
N THR A 511 -29.91 10.30 26.21
CA THR A 511 -31.05 11.18 25.87
C THR A 511 -30.59 12.41 25.09
N PRO A 512 -31.16 12.67 23.91
CA PRO A 512 -31.02 13.98 23.25
C PRO A 512 -31.49 15.09 24.21
N LEU A 513 -30.72 16.17 24.31
CA LEU A 513 -31.18 17.36 25.03
C LEU A 513 -32.35 17.95 24.26
N GLU A 514 -33.54 17.85 24.84
CA GLU A 514 -34.65 18.73 24.45
C GLU A 514 -34.23 20.19 24.68
N LEU A 515 -34.42 21.03 23.66
CA LEU A 515 -34.24 22.47 23.77
C LEU A 515 -35.11 23.02 24.87
N GLY A 516 -34.52 23.27 26.04
CA GLY A 516 -35.24 23.73 27.23
C GLY A 516 -34.64 23.25 28.53
N ALA A 517 -33.60 22.44 28.51
CA ALA A 517 -32.87 22.06 29.71
C ALA A 517 -32.19 23.30 30.32
N LYS A 518 -32.55 23.55 31.58
CA LYS A 518 -32.20 24.75 32.36
C LYS A 518 -30.72 25.09 32.28
N GLU A 519 -30.41 26.37 32.12
CA GLU A 519 -29.13 26.99 32.43
C GLU A 519 -28.57 26.41 33.74
N GLY A 520 -27.45 25.68 33.67
CA GLY A 520 -26.78 25.15 34.84
C GLY A 520 -26.17 23.75 34.73
N ALA A 521 -26.20 23.08 33.59
CA ALA A 521 -25.53 21.79 33.42
C ALA A 521 -24.00 22.01 33.22
N GLN A 522 -23.24 21.84 34.30
CA GLN A 522 -21.78 22.02 34.34
C GLN A 522 -20.97 20.90 33.64
N ASP A 523 -21.64 19.92 33.00
CA ASP A 523 -21.00 18.76 32.34
C ASP A 523 -21.56 18.51 30.92
N LEU A 524 -21.75 19.57 30.12
CA LEU A 524 -22.09 19.41 28.72
C LEU A 524 -20.84 18.90 27.96
N GLN A 525 -20.76 17.59 27.75
CA GLN A 525 -19.79 17.03 26.79
C GLN A 525 -20.38 17.19 25.38
N PHE A 526 -19.69 17.94 24.53
CA PHE A 526 -20.03 17.99 23.12
C PHE A 526 -19.41 16.81 22.37
N HIS A 527 -20.07 16.32 21.33
CA HIS A 527 -19.48 15.40 20.37
C HIS A 527 -18.34 16.07 19.62
N PRO A 528 -17.35 15.29 19.17
CA PRO A 528 -16.35 15.82 18.26
C PRO A 528 -17.03 16.32 16.99
N MET A 529 -16.65 17.53 16.53
CA MET A 529 -17.06 18.04 15.23
C MET A 529 -16.75 17.02 14.15
N THR A 530 -17.67 16.78 13.24
CA THR A 530 -17.50 15.84 12.14
C THR A 530 -17.24 16.59 10.84
N VAL A 531 -16.28 16.09 10.06
CA VAL A 531 -16.01 16.53 8.68
C VAL A 531 -16.16 15.32 7.78
N ASN A 532 -17.06 15.41 6.81
CA ASN A 532 -17.19 14.43 5.74
C ASN A 532 -16.58 15.01 4.46
N PHE A 533 -15.49 14.43 3.97
CA PHE A 533 -14.84 14.93 2.77
C PHE A 533 -14.08 13.85 2.00
N LEU A 534 -14.01 14.04 0.68
CA LEU A 534 -13.42 13.06 -0.26
C LEU A 534 -11.92 12.88 -0.05
N ASN A 535 -11.17 13.97 0.16
CA ASN A 535 -9.72 13.97 0.32
C ASN A 535 -9.35 13.67 1.79
N LEU A 536 -9.56 12.43 2.19
CA LEU A 536 -9.47 11.97 3.58
C LEU A 536 -8.10 12.25 4.22
N GLY A 537 -7.01 12.09 3.46
CA GLY A 537 -5.66 12.29 3.96
C GLY A 537 -5.37 13.74 4.31
N VAL A 538 -5.64 14.65 3.36
CA VAL A 538 -5.43 16.09 3.53
C VAL A 538 -6.30 16.64 4.65
N THR A 539 -7.61 16.40 4.59
CA THR A 539 -8.55 16.84 5.64
C THR A 539 -8.17 16.28 7.00
N GLY A 540 -7.77 15.01 7.04
CA GLY A 540 -7.33 14.36 8.26
C GLY A 540 -6.05 14.95 8.84
N MET A 541 -5.05 15.25 8.03
CA MET A 541 -3.79 15.83 8.52
C MET A 541 -3.93 17.29 8.94
N LEU A 542 -4.77 18.07 8.28
CA LEU A 542 -5.01 19.47 8.63
C LEU A 542 -5.95 19.61 9.84
N ALA A 543 -6.82 18.63 10.09
CA ALA A 543 -7.72 18.66 11.25
C ALA A 543 -6.99 18.35 12.57
N PRO A 544 -7.39 18.96 13.69
CA PRO A 544 -7.06 18.51 15.04
C PRO A 544 -7.47 17.04 15.26
N LEU A 545 -6.85 16.37 16.26
CA LEU A 545 -7.16 14.95 16.52
C LEU A 545 -8.49 14.72 17.22
N ASP A 546 -9.06 15.77 17.80
CA ASP A 546 -10.40 15.77 18.40
C ASP A 546 -11.52 15.96 17.37
N VAL A 547 -11.18 16.25 16.12
CA VAL A 547 -12.13 16.32 14.99
C VAL A 547 -12.28 14.96 14.34
N ARG A 548 -13.51 14.48 14.20
CA ARG A 548 -13.84 13.26 13.47
C ARG A 548 -13.84 13.54 11.98
N VAL A 549 -12.90 12.97 11.24
CA VAL A 549 -12.83 13.11 9.79
C VAL A 549 -13.19 11.78 9.13
N VAL A 550 -14.19 11.77 8.28
CA VAL A 550 -14.71 10.58 7.58
C VAL A 550 -14.89 10.87 6.09
N ASP A 551 -15.01 9.82 5.32
CA ASP A 551 -15.16 9.89 3.88
C ASP A 551 -16.42 9.16 3.40
N PRO A 552 -17.05 9.60 2.29
CA PRO A 552 -18.24 8.97 1.76
C PRO A 552 -17.97 7.60 1.11
N MET A 553 -16.73 7.26 0.80
CA MET A 553 -16.34 5.98 0.18
C MET A 553 -16.12 4.86 1.19
N GLY A 554 -15.87 5.21 2.46
CA GLY A 554 -15.73 4.25 3.54
C GLY A 554 -14.30 3.82 3.87
N LEU A 555 -13.29 4.59 3.51
CA LEU A 555 -11.90 4.30 3.90
C LEU A 555 -11.71 4.44 5.42
N ALA A 556 -12.34 5.46 6.02
CA ALA A 556 -12.39 5.68 7.46
C ALA A 556 -13.82 5.55 8.06
N ASN A 557 -14.83 5.33 7.22
CA ASN A 557 -16.21 5.21 7.61
C ASN A 557 -16.74 3.77 7.37
N PRO A 558 -16.88 2.92 8.42
CA PRO A 558 -17.38 1.57 8.27
C PRO A 558 -18.83 1.46 7.74
N LEU A 559 -19.66 2.47 7.97
CA LEU A 559 -21.00 2.57 7.42
C LEU A 559 -20.94 2.74 5.90
N ALA A 560 -20.24 3.75 5.41
CA ALA A 560 -20.07 4.03 3.99
C ALA A 560 -19.48 2.84 3.21
N ALA A 561 -18.53 2.12 3.81
CA ALA A 561 -17.91 0.95 3.18
C ALA A 561 -18.86 -0.21 2.91
N ARG A 562 -20.03 -0.22 3.53
CA ARG A 562 -21.05 -1.29 3.41
C ARG A 562 -22.27 -0.88 2.57
N MET A 563 -22.28 0.36 2.09
CA MET A 563 -23.31 0.86 1.16
C MET A 563 -23.19 0.21 -0.22
N PRO A 564 -24.24 0.28 -1.04
CA PRO A 564 -24.25 -0.24 -2.39
C PRO A 564 -23.11 0.31 -3.25
N GLN A 565 -22.67 -0.49 -4.20
CA GLN A 565 -21.64 -0.11 -5.15
C GLN A 565 -22.26 0.68 -6.32
N ILE A 566 -21.68 1.81 -6.66
CA ILE A 566 -22.09 2.60 -7.82
C ILE A 566 -21.70 1.83 -9.08
N LYS A 567 -22.69 1.52 -9.90
CA LYS A 567 -22.46 0.85 -11.17
C LYS A 567 -21.54 1.70 -12.06
N ASP A 568 -20.50 1.05 -12.60
CA ASP A 568 -19.49 1.70 -13.45
C ASP A 568 -18.72 2.84 -12.75
N GLY A 569 -18.75 2.89 -11.42
CA GLY A 569 -18.00 3.85 -10.62
C GLY A 569 -16.48 3.74 -10.81
N ARG A 570 -15.75 4.83 -10.54
CA ARG A 570 -14.29 4.90 -10.61
C ARG A 570 -13.66 3.82 -9.70
N PRO A 571 -12.60 3.10 -10.11
CA PRO A 571 -11.93 2.13 -9.24
C PRO A 571 -11.54 2.72 -7.90
N GLY A 572 -11.96 2.08 -6.80
CA GLY A 572 -11.70 2.54 -5.44
C GLY A 572 -12.50 3.76 -4.98
N HIS A 573 -13.39 4.30 -5.83
CA HIS A 573 -14.34 5.39 -5.56
C HIS A 573 -15.73 5.01 -6.06
N ASP A 574 -16.07 3.74 -5.99
CA ASP A 574 -17.29 3.16 -6.50
C ASP A 574 -18.35 2.94 -5.41
N LYS A 575 -18.20 3.65 -4.29
CA LYS A 575 -19.20 3.78 -3.23
C LYS A 575 -19.38 5.24 -2.85
N SER A 576 -20.57 5.61 -2.43
CA SER A 576 -20.85 6.94 -1.90
C SER A 576 -21.97 6.83 -0.88
N LEU A 577 -21.68 7.15 0.37
CA LEU A 577 -22.70 7.34 1.38
C LEU A 577 -23.48 8.61 1.03
N PRO A 578 -24.82 8.58 0.87
CA PRO A 578 -25.62 9.77 0.64
C PRO A 578 -25.42 10.81 1.74
N GLN A 579 -25.62 12.09 1.40
CA GLN A 579 -25.28 13.21 2.27
C GLN A 579 -26.15 13.21 3.54
N GLU A 580 -27.40 12.85 3.42
CA GLU A 580 -28.35 12.75 4.51
C GLU A 580 -27.93 11.69 5.53
N TRP A 581 -27.46 10.54 5.05
CA TRP A 581 -26.87 9.48 5.89
C TRP A 581 -25.58 9.92 6.58
N GLN A 582 -24.73 10.72 5.89
CA GLN A 582 -23.51 11.27 6.50
C GLN A 582 -23.85 12.20 7.67
N TYR A 583 -24.92 12.98 7.54
CA TYR A 583 -25.35 13.93 8.55
C TYR A 583 -26.13 13.24 9.67
N ALA A 584 -26.91 12.22 9.37
CA ALA A 584 -27.53 11.36 10.36
C ALA A 584 -26.51 10.68 11.28
N ASP A 585 -25.34 10.24 10.71
CA ASP A 585 -24.20 9.68 11.48
C ASP A 585 -23.29 10.79 12.05
N SER A 586 -23.84 11.91 12.43
CA SER A 586 -23.15 13.01 13.08
C SER A 586 -23.99 13.60 14.22
N ALA A 587 -23.35 14.39 15.06
CA ALA A 587 -24.04 15.06 16.18
C ALA A 587 -24.72 16.37 15.79
N VAL A 588 -24.98 16.61 14.50
CA VAL A 588 -25.58 17.86 14.03
C VAL A 588 -26.99 18.04 14.60
N TYR A 589 -27.33 19.26 14.95
CA TYR A 589 -28.70 19.64 15.28
C TYR A 589 -29.46 19.97 13.99
N VAL A 590 -30.39 19.10 13.60
CA VAL A 590 -31.06 19.16 12.29
C VAL A 590 -31.69 20.54 11.97
N PRO A 591 -32.32 21.25 12.89
CA PRO A 591 -32.85 22.59 12.62
C PRO A 591 -31.81 23.65 12.22
N PHE A 592 -30.49 23.37 12.38
CA PHE A 592 -29.41 24.26 11.96
C PHE A 592 -28.86 23.90 10.57
N LEU A 593 -29.34 22.82 9.97
CA LEU A 593 -28.93 22.45 8.61
C LEU A 593 -29.34 23.53 7.60
N PRO A 594 -28.47 23.82 6.62
CA PRO A 594 -28.81 24.74 5.54
C PRO A 594 -30.03 24.26 4.73
N PRO A 595 -30.85 25.17 4.15
CA PRO A 595 -32.08 24.81 3.44
C PRO A 595 -31.92 23.93 2.21
N PHE A 596 -30.69 23.74 1.71
CA PHE A 596 -30.38 22.88 0.57
C PHE A 596 -30.12 21.41 0.98
N ILE A 597 -30.23 21.11 2.29
CA ILE A 597 -30.10 19.75 2.86
C ILE A 597 -31.49 19.35 3.34
N ASP A 598 -31.90 18.13 2.99
CA ASP A 598 -33.16 17.59 3.45
C ASP A 598 -33.06 17.15 4.92
N GLY A 599 -33.47 18.05 5.81
CA GLY A 599 -33.45 17.78 7.24
C GLY A 599 -34.51 16.76 7.67
N GLU A 600 -35.65 16.63 6.95
CA GLU A 600 -36.66 15.62 7.23
C GLU A 600 -36.10 14.22 6.97
N GLU A 601 -35.42 14.03 5.85
CA GLU A 601 -34.75 12.76 5.54
C GLU A 601 -33.67 12.41 6.56
N VAL A 602 -32.87 13.39 7.01
CA VAL A 602 -31.88 13.17 8.09
C VAL A 602 -32.54 12.68 9.37
N GLU A 603 -33.73 13.24 9.74
CA GLU A 603 -34.47 12.80 10.93
C GLU A 603 -35.09 11.40 10.76
N GLU A 604 -35.49 11.02 9.55
CA GLU A 604 -36.00 9.68 9.22
C GLU A 604 -34.90 8.62 9.24
N ILE A 605 -33.67 8.94 8.81
CA ILE A 605 -32.53 8.01 8.82
C ILE A 605 -32.04 7.74 10.25
N ARG A 606 -32.10 8.71 11.17
CA ARG A 606 -31.56 8.54 12.51
C ARG A 606 -32.10 7.31 13.26
N PRO A 607 -33.41 7.05 13.36
CA PRO A 607 -33.89 5.81 13.96
C PRO A 607 -33.43 4.54 13.27
N ILE A 608 -33.19 4.57 11.96
CA ILE A 608 -32.64 3.42 11.22
C ILE A 608 -31.26 3.04 11.73
N LEU A 609 -30.42 4.03 12.06
CA LEU A 609 -29.08 3.79 12.62
C LEU A 609 -29.11 3.11 14.01
N TYR A 610 -30.27 3.03 14.67
CA TYR A 610 -30.47 2.30 15.94
C TYR A 610 -31.03 0.89 15.74
N THR A 611 -31.19 0.40 14.51
CA THR A 611 -31.60 -0.97 14.27
C THR A 611 -30.43 -1.95 14.50
N GLU A 612 -30.72 -3.24 14.65
CA GLU A 612 -29.77 -4.26 15.16
C GLU A 612 -28.46 -4.29 14.40
N ASP A 613 -28.48 -4.33 13.08
CA ASP A 613 -27.30 -4.46 12.23
C ASP A 613 -26.36 -3.23 12.34
N PHE A 614 -26.94 -2.02 12.41
CA PHE A 614 -26.16 -0.79 12.57
C PHE A 614 -25.56 -0.70 13.97
N VAL A 615 -26.36 -1.01 14.99
CA VAL A 615 -25.90 -1.01 16.40
C VAL A 615 -24.77 -2.02 16.58
N GLU A 616 -24.90 -3.26 16.04
CA GLU A 616 -23.84 -4.26 16.09
C GLU A 616 -22.56 -3.73 15.44
N LEU A 617 -22.68 -3.12 14.24
CA LEU A 617 -21.53 -2.52 13.56
C LEU A 617 -20.88 -1.43 14.41
N PHE A 618 -21.66 -0.44 14.89
CA PHE A 618 -21.14 0.70 15.65
C PHE A 618 -20.44 0.26 16.94
N GLN A 619 -20.99 -0.73 17.63
CA GLN A 619 -20.38 -1.28 18.83
C GLN A 619 -18.99 -1.89 18.56
N THR A 620 -18.73 -2.46 17.39
CA THR A 620 -17.42 -3.06 17.10
C THR A 620 -16.28 -2.05 17.16
N TYR A 621 -16.50 -0.81 16.73
CA TYR A 621 -15.42 0.15 16.58
C TYR A 621 -15.58 1.41 17.47
N ARG A 622 -16.77 1.72 18.02
CA ARG A 622 -17.03 2.88 18.91
C ARG A 622 -17.10 2.49 20.39
N ALA A 623 -17.63 1.32 20.73
CA ALA A 623 -17.77 0.94 22.14
C ALA A 623 -16.41 0.86 22.85
N PRO A 624 -16.32 1.21 24.15
CA PRO A 624 -15.09 1.07 24.92
C PRO A 624 -14.52 -0.35 24.84
N MET A 625 -13.19 -0.48 24.70
CA MET A 625 -12.55 -1.78 24.60
C MET A 625 -12.54 -2.47 25.97
N SER A 626 -13.08 -3.69 26.01
CA SER A 626 -13.03 -4.62 27.13
C SER A 626 -12.60 -6.00 26.65
N THR A 627 -12.28 -6.91 27.55
CA THR A 627 -11.98 -8.33 27.18
C THR A 627 -13.20 -8.96 26.50
N GLU A 628 -14.41 -8.68 26.97
CA GLU A 628 -15.65 -9.18 26.38
C GLU A 628 -15.83 -8.64 24.97
N ARG A 629 -15.74 -7.33 24.80
CA ARG A 629 -15.81 -6.66 23.46
C ARG A 629 -14.78 -7.21 22.48
N PHE A 630 -13.57 -7.50 22.95
CA PHE A 630 -12.53 -8.09 22.12
C PHE A 630 -12.95 -9.44 21.53
N TRP A 631 -13.54 -10.32 22.34
CA TRP A 631 -14.00 -11.63 21.87
C TRP A 631 -15.28 -11.53 21.03
N GLU A 632 -16.19 -10.63 21.35
CA GLU A 632 -17.36 -10.34 20.52
C GLU A 632 -16.93 -9.81 19.14
N ASN A 633 -15.96 -8.93 19.05
CA ASN A 633 -15.41 -8.44 17.80
C ASN A 633 -14.78 -9.57 16.97
N ILE A 634 -14.08 -10.52 17.61
CA ILE A 634 -13.58 -11.72 16.88
C ILE A 634 -14.76 -12.51 16.31
N LYS A 635 -15.80 -12.77 17.12
CA LYS A 635 -17.00 -13.47 16.63
C LYS A 635 -17.65 -12.71 15.48
N TYR A 636 -17.89 -11.42 15.63
CA TYR A 636 -18.46 -10.55 14.60
C TYR A 636 -17.63 -10.58 13.30
N SER A 637 -16.30 -10.46 13.40
CA SER A 637 -15.41 -10.49 12.24
C SER A 637 -15.49 -11.77 11.43
N LEU A 638 -15.73 -12.91 12.11
CA LEU A 638 -15.82 -14.24 11.48
C LEU A 638 -17.22 -14.55 10.94
N THR A 639 -18.24 -13.83 11.37
CA THR A 639 -19.66 -14.06 11.04
C THR A 639 -20.25 -12.86 10.26
N THR A 640 -20.93 -11.96 10.94
CA THR A 640 -21.74 -10.85 10.42
C THR A 640 -20.94 -9.92 9.50
N SER A 641 -19.71 -9.54 9.89
CA SER A 641 -18.87 -8.59 9.14
C SER A 641 -18.64 -8.97 7.68
N ARG A 642 -18.71 -10.27 7.35
CA ARG A 642 -18.40 -10.81 6.01
C ARG A 642 -19.54 -10.62 5.01
N THR A 643 -20.75 -10.51 5.47
CA THR A 643 -21.96 -10.47 4.66
C THR A 643 -22.75 -9.18 4.83
N LEU A 644 -22.43 -8.40 5.85
CA LEU A 644 -23.16 -7.18 6.16
C LEU A 644 -23.05 -6.17 5.01
N LYS A 645 -24.22 -5.79 4.51
CA LYS A 645 -24.44 -4.74 3.51
C LYS A 645 -25.67 -3.95 3.91
N PHE A 646 -25.66 -2.67 3.65
CA PHE A 646 -26.78 -1.78 3.89
C PHE A 646 -27.41 -1.35 2.55
N SER A 647 -28.64 -0.89 2.60
CA SER A 647 -29.27 -0.13 1.53
C SER A 647 -29.09 1.37 1.80
N ASP A 648 -29.02 2.16 0.77
CA ASP A 648 -29.09 3.61 0.82
C ASP A 648 -30.53 4.13 0.66
N ASP A 649 -31.49 3.23 0.33
CA ASP A 649 -32.90 3.49 0.21
C ASP A 649 -33.59 3.34 1.59
N ILE A 650 -34.24 4.39 2.06
CA ILE A 650 -34.91 4.42 3.36
C ILE A 650 -36.12 3.45 3.38
N ASP A 651 -36.79 3.27 2.24
CA ASP A 651 -37.97 2.41 2.12
C ASP A 651 -37.67 0.94 2.45
N ASP A 652 -36.41 0.50 2.26
CA ASP A 652 -35.96 -0.85 2.60
C ASP A 652 -35.97 -1.13 4.12
N TYR A 653 -36.10 -0.08 4.93
CA TYR A 653 -36.14 -0.17 6.41
C TYR A 653 -37.54 0.06 6.98
N GLU A 654 -38.58 0.17 6.13
CA GLU A 654 -39.97 0.34 6.57
C GLU A 654 -40.39 -0.82 7.50
N GLY A 655 -40.86 -0.49 8.67
CA GLY A 655 -41.29 -1.47 9.67
C GLY A 655 -40.16 -2.11 10.51
N VAL A 656 -38.89 -1.81 10.24
CA VAL A 656 -37.78 -2.24 11.07
C VAL A 656 -37.78 -1.37 12.36
N GLN A 657 -37.78 -2.02 13.53
CA GLN A 657 -37.82 -1.30 14.79
C GLN A 657 -36.42 -1.05 15.36
N PRO A 658 -36.16 0.13 15.90
CA PRO A 658 -34.94 0.40 16.69
C PRO A 658 -34.85 -0.58 17.87
N VAL A 659 -33.61 -0.97 18.19
CA VAL A 659 -33.33 -1.79 19.37
C VAL A 659 -33.69 -0.97 20.62
N PRO A 660 -34.56 -1.48 21.51
CA PRO A 660 -34.90 -0.76 22.74
C PRO A 660 -33.65 -0.46 23.59
N ASP A 661 -33.55 0.74 24.10
CA ASP A 661 -32.41 1.21 24.91
C ASP A 661 -31.04 1.14 24.21
N ALA A 662 -31.00 0.94 22.87
CA ALA A 662 -29.77 1.00 22.12
C ALA A 662 -29.15 2.40 22.25
N GLN A 663 -27.91 2.42 22.69
CA GLN A 663 -27.10 3.64 22.72
C GLN A 663 -26.14 3.59 21.51
N ILE A 664 -26.25 4.54 20.60
CA ILE A 664 -25.11 4.81 19.69
C ILE A 664 -24.01 5.34 20.58
N VAL A 665 -22.99 4.51 20.80
CA VAL A 665 -21.80 4.95 21.51
C VAL A 665 -21.05 5.89 20.59
N TRP A 666 -21.13 7.18 20.86
CA TRP A 666 -20.28 8.15 20.21
C TRP A 666 -18.86 8.04 20.76
N PRO A 667 -17.81 8.31 19.96
CA PRO A 667 -16.44 8.27 20.43
C PRO A 667 -16.30 9.19 21.66
N GLN A 668 -15.95 8.63 22.81
CA GLN A 668 -15.62 9.43 23.98
C GLN A 668 -14.24 10.02 23.74
N GLN A 669 -14.14 11.35 23.75
CA GLN A 669 -12.85 12.02 23.88
C GLN A 669 -12.23 11.61 25.23
N ARG A 670 -11.01 11.09 25.21
CA ARG A 670 -10.19 11.09 26.42
C ARG A 670 -9.81 12.54 26.68
N ASN A 671 -10.19 13.07 27.83
CA ASN A 671 -9.60 14.30 28.33
C ASN A 671 -8.07 14.10 28.26
N THR A 672 -7.42 14.80 27.36
CA THR A 672 -5.97 14.95 27.38
C THR A 672 -5.66 15.99 28.43
N ASP A 673 -5.53 15.54 29.69
CA ASP A 673 -4.84 16.31 30.71
C ASP A 673 -3.35 16.41 30.38
#